data_516922fd50c6cbe3e9ac9ca29408457f
#
_entry.id   516922fd50c6cbe3e9ac9ca29408457f
#
_cell.length_a   1.000
_cell.length_b   1.000
_cell.length_c   1.000
_cell.angle_alpha   90.00
_cell.angle_beta   90.00
_cell.angle_gamma   90.00
#
_symmetry.space_group_name_H-M   'P 1'
#
loop_
_entity.id
_entity.type
_entity.pdbx_description
1 polymer ?
#
loop_
_entity_poly.entity_id
_entity_poly.type
_entity_poly.pdbx_seq_one_letter_code
_entity_poly.pdbx_strand_id
1 'polypeptide(L)'
;MESAQEKIYDSSNIKILEGLEAVRKRPAMYIGGTGLDGLHHLIYELVDNSVDESIAGYCTEVDVILHIDGSVTVSDNGRGIPVDLHTDRKISAAEVVLTVLHAGGKFDQDTYQASAGLHGVGVSVVNALSETLHLEIKRNGQVYQQKYERGKPITTLEVVGKASTTGTRILIMPDGEIFPDRNLSFDVLSHRLRELSFLNKGLKIHIHDERDGKSHDFIYEGGIVSFVEHLNKKKKTIHPAPIYIERQKENFTLELSMQYNDSYTEEIFTYVNNVNTRDGGTHLSGYRSALTRTINSYAVQNGFLKNMGITLSGEDVREGLVAVLSIKIPEPQFEGQTKGRLGNSDVKGMVEQIVNEQLGRIFEEQPAIAKGIIAKAISAAQAREAAKKAKDLVRRKSALEISSLPGKLADCSEKDPELSELYIVEGDSAGGSAKQGRNRKNQAILPLKGKILNVEKARYEKMIGSDEIRALITALGTGIGKTDFNIEKIRYHKIIIMTDADVDGSHIRTLLLTLFFRQMEPLIQKGYLYIAQPPLFKVKKGKSESYVKDEKGLSQVLVEQGTDKQEVLIENKGPALSGKSLVDFVNHLIRFRDYCSTVAKNNIPAELLNALVNMELSQGDFTTLGKLLSMISKLMSHLLADIDKEKFGIKEGLKNIPLVLHNGQELSADELNAFKELGVELEPSLKEKVYVSKTDHGHDKIEISPSIKDLEVVIDYDLEKERYKFALTGHQQGRDFNVKINAEFIASPLIQKLFDLYQPIASLDKPPFTLVHKNESIQIESKEKLLSAIMEAGKSGLTIQRYKGLGEMDPGELWETTMDPESRVLLQVRADDMVELEDLFSTLMGDAVEPRREF
;
A
#
# COMPACT_ATOMS: atom_id res chain seq x y z
N MET A 1 12.33 -5.21 -53.95
CA MET A 1 11.31 -6.24 -53.68
C MET A 1 12.01 -7.43 -53.03
N GLU A 2 12.24 -7.40 -51.73
CA GLU A 2 12.72 -8.55 -50.99
C GLU A 2 11.53 -9.47 -50.72
N SER A 3 11.64 -10.71 -51.16
CA SER A 3 10.63 -11.73 -50.98
C SER A 3 10.50 -12.08 -49.52
N ALA A 4 9.33 -11.79 -48.89
CA ALA A 4 8.97 -12.36 -47.60
C ALA A 4 9.03 -13.85 -47.67
N GLN A 5 10.02 -14.48 -47.05
CA GLN A 5 10.05 -15.93 -46.84
C GLN A 5 8.86 -16.26 -45.94
N GLU A 6 7.86 -16.95 -46.46
CA GLU A 6 6.82 -17.61 -45.66
C GLU A 6 7.48 -18.50 -44.63
N LYS A 7 7.35 -18.16 -43.37
CA LYS A 7 7.76 -19.05 -42.26
C LYS A 7 6.85 -20.27 -42.26
N ILE A 8 7.35 -21.36 -42.73
CA ILE A 8 6.66 -22.68 -42.73
C ILE A 8 6.46 -23.05 -41.24
N TYR A 9 5.20 -23.25 -40.84
CA TYR A 9 4.86 -23.78 -39.51
C TYR A 9 4.92 -25.32 -39.57
N ASP A 10 5.97 -25.89 -38.99
CA ASP A 10 6.19 -27.31 -38.91
C ASP A 10 6.56 -27.77 -37.47
N SER A 11 6.86 -29.05 -37.31
CA SER A 11 7.21 -29.65 -36.01
C SER A 11 8.39 -28.98 -35.29
N SER A 12 9.30 -28.33 -36.04
CA SER A 12 10.43 -27.60 -35.46
C SER A 12 10.03 -26.32 -34.74
N ASN A 13 8.82 -25.81 -35.00
CA ASN A 13 8.26 -24.63 -34.35
C ASN A 13 7.56 -24.97 -33.00
N ILE A 14 7.36 -26.26 -32.71
CA ILE A 14 6.77 -26.74 -31.45
C ILE A 14 7.90 -26.88 -30.43
N LYS A 15 7.96 -25.92 -29.46
CA LYS A 15 8.92 -25.91 -28.34
C LYS A 15 8.26 -26.46 -27.08
N ILE A 16 8.87 -27.50 -26.52
CA ILE A 16 8.49 -27.96 -25.17
C ILE A 16 9.29 -27.16 -24.16
N LEU A 17 8.58 -26.53 -23.22
CA LEU A 17 9.18 -25.83 -22.08
C LEU A 17 9.03 -26.74 -20.87
N GLU A 18 10.13 -27.06 -20.21
CA GLU A 18 10.13 -27.92 -19.03
C GLU A 18 10.36 -27.13 -17.76
N GLY A 19 9.68 -27.55 -16.68
CA GLY A 19 9.91 -27.03 -15.33
C GLY A 19 9.70 -25.51 -15.20
N LEU A 20 10.59 -24.85 -14.46
CA LEU A 20 10.49 -23.42 -14.11
C LEU A 20 10.75 -22.47 -15.28
N GLU A 21 11.32 -22.93 -16.39
CA GLU A 21 11.48 -22.11 -17.61
C GLU A 21 10.12 -21.72 -18.21
N ALA A 22 9.12 -22.61 -18.12
CA ALA A 22 7.76 -22.33 -18.55
C ALA A 22 7.15 -21.16 -17.76
N VAL A 23 7.39 -21.11 -16.43
CA VAL A 23 6.95 -20.04 -15.53
C VAL A 23 7.56 -18.70 -15.93
N ARG A 24 8.89 -18.64 -16.10
CA ARG A 24 9.60 -17.42 -16.50
C ARG A 24 9.15 -16.90 -17.86
N LYS A 25 8.81 -17.78 -18.80
CA LYS A 25 8.39 -17.39 -20.14
C LYS A 25 6.93 -16.91 -20.20
N ARG A 26 6.07 -17.41 -19.32
CA ARG A 26 4.64 -17.10 -19.26
C ARG A 26 4.19 -16.81 -17.82
N PRO A 27 4.78 -15.81 -17.11
CA PRO A 27 4.48 -15.56 -15.70
C PRO A 27 3.01 -15.25 -15.45
N ALA A 28 2.35 -14.55 -16.38
CA ALA A 28 0.93 -14.19 -16.27
C ALA A 28 -0.01 -15.41 -16.11
N MET A 29 0.38 -16.60 -16.59
CA MET A 29 -0.41 -17.83 -16.38
C MET A 29 -0.42 -18.30 -14.93
N TYR A 30 0.57 -17.90 -14.11
CA TYR A 30 0.76 -18.37 -12.74
C TYR A 30 0.43 -17.30 -11.70
N ILE A 31 0.70 -16.02 -12.01
CA ILE A 31 0.53 -14.89 -11.08
C ILE A 31 -0.42 -13.80 -11.61
N GLY A 32 -1.14 -14.05 -12.71
CA GLY A 32 -2.13 -13.14 -13.29
C GLY A 32 -1.56 -11.99 -14.11
N GLY A 33 -0.30 -11.59 -13.91
CA GLY A 33 0.35 -10.49 -14.65
C GLY A 33 1.78 -10.25 -14.20
N THR A 34 2.46 -9.28 -14.82
CA THR A 34 3.82 -8.83 -14.46
C THR A 34 3.85 -7.39 -13.96
N GLY A 35 2.69 -6.82 -13.69
CA GLY A 35 2.54 -5.53 -13.00
C GLY A 35 2.60 -5.68 -11.48
N LEU A 36 2.21 -4.60 -10.77
CA LEU A 36 2.22 -4.57 -9.30
C LEU A 36 1.38 -5.69 -8.67
N ASP A 37 0.23 -6.04 -9.25
CA ASP A 37 -0.63 -7.12 -8.75
C ASP A 37 0.09 -8.48 -8.76
N GLY A 38 0.78 -8.81 -9.87
CA GLY A 38 1.59 -10.02 -9.96
C GLY A 38 2.78 -10.00 -9.00
N LEU A 39 3.36 -8.83 -8.74
CA LEU A 39 4.43 -8.64 -7.76
C LEU A 39 3.93 -8.90 -6.33
N HIS A 40 2.77 -8.33 -5.94
CA HIS A 40 2.15 -8.61 -4.65
C HIS A 40 1.77 -10.09 -4.51
N HIS A 41 1.37 -10.74 -5.59
CA HIS A 41 0.99 -12.16 -5.59
C HIS A 41 2.15 -13.07 -5.15
N LEU A 42 3.43 -12.72 -5.46
CA LEU A 42 4.58 -13.46 -4.93
C LEU A 42 4.60 -13.49 -3.40
N ILE A 43 4.27 -12.35 -2.78
CA ILE A 43 4.24 -12.25 -1.32
C ILE A 43 3.06 -13.02 -0.75
N TYR A 44 1.89 -12.93 -1.41
CA TYR A 44 0.71 -13.71 -1.00
C TYR A 44 0.97 -15.21 -1.00
N GLU A 45 1.64 -15.75 -2.02
CA GLU A 45 1.99 -17.17 -2.08
C GLU A 45 2.91 -17.61 -0.93
N LEU A 46 3.85 -16.76 -0.50
CA LEU A 46 4.70 -17.04 0.66
C LEU A 46 3.91 -16.99 1.97
N VAL A 47 3.10 -15.95 2.17
CA VAL A 47 2.27 -15.79 3.37
C VAL A 47 1.19 -16.88 3.46
N ASP A 48 0.53 -17.23 2.36
CA ASP A 48 -0.47 -18.30 2.33
C ASP A 48 0.11 -19.65 2.75
N ASN A 49 1.41 -19.91 2.50
CA ASN A 49 2.08 -21.11 3.02
C ASN A 49 2.22 -21.08 4.56
N SER A 50 2.55 -19.93 5.12
CA SER A 50 2.64 -19.75 6.59
C SER A 50 1.25 -19.82 7.24
N VAL A 51 0.21 -19.29 6.57
CA VAL A 51 -1.19 -19.37 7.00
C VAL A 51 -1.70 -20.83 6.93
N ASP A 52 -1.32 -21.61 5.93
CA ASP A 52 -1.66 -23.05 5.87
C ASP A 52 -1.05 -23.83 7.04
N GLU A 53 0.17 -23.48 7.50
CA GLU A 53 0.74 -24.00 8.74
C GLU A 53 -0.07 -23.58 9.98
N SER A 54 -0.66 -22.37 9.97
CA SER A 54 -1.54 -21.91 11.05
C SER A 54 -2.88 -22.65 11.07
N ILE A 55 -3.48 -22.90 9.89
CA ILE A 55 -4.70 -23.72 9.78
C ILE A 55 -4.46 -25.14 10.30
N ALA A 56 -3.26 -25.68 10.04
CA ALA A 56 -2.84 -26.99 10.56
C ALA A 56 -2.48 -26.96 12.07
N GLY A 57 -2.50 -25.79 12.73
CA GLY A 57 -2.28 -25.63 14.16
C GLY A 57 -0.82 -25.51 14.59
N TYR A 58 0.12 -25.29 13.68
CA TYR A 58 1.56 -25.26 13.96
C TYR A 58 2.20 -23.88 13.91
N CYS A 59 1.56 -22.88 13.28
CA CYS A 59 2.05 -21.52 13.20
C CYS A 59 1.16 -20.55 13.95
N THR A 60 1.76 -19.66 14.74
CA THR A 60 1.09 -18.61 15.52
C THR A 60 1.57 -17.20 15.18
N GLU A 61 2.68 -17.08 14.48
CA GLU A 61 3.28 -15.77 14.14
C GLU A 61 3.90 -15.79 12.74
N VAL A 62 3.63 -14.73 11.98
CA VAL A 62 4.16 -14.50 10.64
C VAL A 62 4.70 -13.08 10.58
N ASP A 63 5.95 -12.92 10.12
CA ASP A 63 6.58 -11.62 9.91
C ASP A 63 6.82 -11.38 8.42
N VAL A 64 6.46 -10.19 7.96
CA VAL A 64 6.70 -9.72 6.58
C VAL A 64 7.51 -8.43 6.64
N ILE A 65 8.68 -8.40 6.00
CA ILE A 65 9.55 -7.22 5.99
C ILE A 65 9.79 -6.80 4.54
N LEU A 66 9.41 -5.58 4.20
CA LEU A 66 9.72 -4.93 2.93
C LEU A 66 11.04 -4.18 3.09
N HIS A 67 12.08 -4.68 2.44
CA HIS A 67 13.40 -4.08 2.53
C HIS A 67 13.57 -2.91 1.57
N ILE A 68 14.50 -2.02 1.90
CA ILE A 68 14.72 -0.80 1.14
C ILE A 68 15.30 -1.04 -0.26
N ASP A 69 16.02 -2.16 -0.44
CA ASP A 69 16.56 -2.59 -1.74
C ASP A 69 15.51 -3.19 -2.67
N GLY A 70 14.26 -3.34 -2.19
CA GLY A 70 13.14 -3.96 -2.91
C GLY A 70 13.05 -5.47 -2.70
N SER A 71 13.90 -6.06 -1.86
CA SER A 71 13.74 -7.45 -1.43
C SER A 71 12.66 -7.57 -0.35
N VAL A 72 12.14 -8.78 -0.14
CA VAL A 72 11.11 -9.07 0.85
C VAL A 72 11.47 -10.31 1.64
N THR A 73 11.34 -10.23 2.96
CA THR A 73 11.41 -11.39 3.86
C THR A 73 10.02 -11.78 4.33
N VAL A 74 9.68 -13.06 4.23
CA VAL A 74 8.54 -13.68 4.91
C VAL A 74 9.07 -14.75 5.84
N SER A 75 8.72 -14.72 7.12
CA SER A 75 9.12 -15.70 8.12
C SER A 75 7.95 -16.15 8.97
N ASP A 76 7.94 -17.40 9.37
CA ASP A 76 6.94 -18.03 10.25
C ASP A 76 7.61 -18.87 11.35
N ASN A 77 6.83 -19.18 12.38
CA ASN A 77 7.21 -20.07 13.46
C ASN A 77 6.55 -21.46 13.32
N GLY A 78 6.19 -21.89 12.13
CA GLY A 78 5.62 -23.19 11.81
C GLY A 78 6.59 -24.36 11.98
N ARG A 79 6.25 -25.53 11.43
CA ARG A 79 7.09 -26.75 11.52
C ARG A 79 8.43 -26.65 10.77
N GLY A 80 8.55 -25.72 9.84
CA GLY A 80 9.64 -25.64 8.85
C GLY A 80 9.49 -26.66 7.72
N ILE A 81 9.89 -26.29 6.52
CA ILE A 81 9.85 -27.18 5.34
C ILE A 81 10.68 -28.45 5.64
N PRO A 82 10.22 -29.66 5.22
CA PRO A 82 11.00 -30.89 5.40
C PRO A 82 12.38 -30.83 4.73
N VAL A 83 13.41 -31.25 5.44
CA VAL A 83 14.82 -31.18 5.00
C VAL A 83 15.38 -32.53 4.57
N ASP A 84 14.64 -33.63 4.82
CA ASP A 84 15.03 -34.98 4.52
C ASP A 84 15.18 -35.20 3.00
N LEU A 85 15.96 -36.20 2.58
CA LEU A 85 16.10 -36.54 1.18
C LEU A 85 14.81 -37.14 0.63
N HIS A 86 14.33 -36.60 -0.49
CA HIS A 86 13.19 -37.15 -1.20
C HIS A 86 13.54 -38.53 -1.79
N THR A 87 12.72 -39.53 -1.53
CA THR A 87 12.98 -40.93 -1.89
C THR A 87 13.30 -41.15 -3.35
N ASP A 88 12.57 -40.49 -4.25
CA ASP A 88 12.68 -40.72 -5.70
C ASP A 88 13.69 -39.79 -6.38
N ARG A 89 13.83 -38.55 -5.90
CA ARG A 89 14.66 -37.49 -6.53
C ARG A 89 16.08 -37.42 -5.98
N LYS A 90 16.35 -37.97 -4.78
CA LYS A 90 17.66 -37.97 -4.11
C LYS A 90 18.23 -36.57 -3.83
N ILE A 91 17.40 -35.55 -3.82
CA ILE A 91 17.66 -34.19 -3.38
C ILE A 91 16.81 -33.90 -2.15
N SER A 92 17.06 -32.80 -1.42
CA SER A 92 16.28 -32.47 -0.24
C SER A 92 14.81 -32.17 -0.60
N ALA A 93 13.88 -32.53 0.30
CA ALA A 93 12.46 -32.24 0.10
C ALA A 93 12.23 -30.69 -0.07
N ALA A 94 13.00 -29.87 0.63
CA ALA A 94 12.99 -28.42 0.48
C ALA A 94 13.34 -28.00 -0.96
N GLU A 95 14.39 -28.58 -1.56
CA GLU A 95 14.77 -28.29 -2.94
C GLU A 95 13.71 -28.77 -3.93
N VAL A 96 13.08 -29.93 -3.69
CA VAL A 96 11.96 -30.43 -4.53
C VAL A 96 10.82 -29.41 -4.54
N VAL A 97 10.39 -28.93 -3.38
CA VAL A 97 9.27 -27.97 -3.24
C VAL A 97 9.58 -26.63 -3.93
N LEU A 98 10.85 -26.19 -3.95
CA LEU A 98 11.24 -24.92 -4.55
C LEU A 98 11.54 -25.01 -6.05
N THR A 99 11.84 -26.20 -6.59
CA THR A 99 12.32 -26.36 -7.99
C THR A 99 11.42 -27.19 -8.88
N VAL A 100 10.48 -27.95 -8.31
CA VAL A 100 9.60 -28.84 -9.08
C VAL A 100 8.15 -28.33 -8.99
N LEU A 101 7.53 -28.13 -10.16
CA LEU A 101 6.10 -27.78 -10.23
C LEU A 101 5.25 -28.99 -9.82
N HIS A 102 4.11 -28.71 -9.17
CA HIS A 102 3.18 -29.74 -8.68
C HIS A 102 3.81 -30.70 -7.65
N ALA A 103 4.71 -30.16 -6.82
CA ALA A 103 5.30 -30.88 -5.71
C ALA A 103 4.94 -30.17 -4.38
N GLY A 104 4.52 -30.94 -3.38
CA GLY A 104 4.20 -30.36 -2.05
C GLY A 104 3.42 -31.33 -1.17
N GLY A 105 3.53 -31.17 0.15
CA GLY A 105 2.81 -31.98 1.16
C GLY A 105 1.30 -31.72 1.22
N LYS A 106 0.79 -30.69 0.53
CA LYS A 106 -0.64 -30.31 0.51
C LYS A 106 -1.51 -31.23 -0.34
N PHE A 107 -0.91 -32.16 -1.10
CA PHE A 107 -1.63 -33.24 -1.79
C PHE A 107 -2.00 -34.40 -0.86
N ASP A 108 -1.46 -34.42 0.35
CA ASP A 108 -1.79 -35.42 1.37
C ASP A 108 -2.83 -34.85 2.32
N GLN A 109 -4.05 -35.37 2.26
CA GLN A 109 -5.19 -34.95 3.07
C GLN A 109 -5.03 -35.26 4.57
N ASP A 110 -4.17 -36.21 4.93
CA ASP A 110 -3.85 -36.51 6.33
C ASP A 110 -2.97 -35.43 6.96
N THR A 111 -2.17 -34.74 6.14
CA THR A 111 -1.26 -33.67 6.56
C THR A 111 -1.93 -32.28 6.57
N TYR A 112 -2.81 -32.00 5.59
CA TYR A 112 -3.56 -30.74 5.48
C TYR A 112 -5.02 -31.01 5.11
N GLN A 113 -5.95 -30.84 6.04
CA GLN A 113 -7.39 -31.02 5.81
C GLN A 113 -8.01 -29.93 4.94
N ALA A 114 -7.47 -28.71 4.99
CA ALA A 114 -7.84 -27.59 4.14
C ALA A 114 -6.60 -26.71 3.92
N SER A 115 -6.40 -26.24 2.70
CA SER A 115 -5.29 -25.33 2.37
C SER A 115 -5.71 -24.33 1.30
N ALA A 116 -5.08 -23.15 1.30
CA ALA A 116 -5.21 -22.15 0.24
C ALA A 116 -4.43 -22.58 -1.00
N GLY A 117 -3.28 -23.23 -0.80
CA GLY A 117 -2.36 -23.70 -1.84
C GLY A 117 -2.75 -25.05 -2.43
N LEU A 118 -3.59 -25.09 -3.47
CA LEU A 118 -4.14 -26.32 -4.07
C LEU A 118 -3.25 -26.97 -5.13
N HIS A 119 -2.36 -26.21 -5.78
CA HIS A 119 -1.70 -26.64 -7.00
C HIS A 119 -0.25 -27.09 -6.81
N GLY A 120 0.34 -26.90 -5.61
CA GLY A 120 1.75 -27.27 -5.34
C GLY A 120 2.74 -26.52 -6.24
N VAL A 121 2.42 -25.27 -6.61
CA VAL A 121 3.28 -24.47 -7.51
C VAL A 121 3.71 -23.13 -6.89
N GLY A 122 3.06 -22.64 -5.84
CA GLY A 122 3.24 -21.28 -5.33
C GLY A 122 4.71 -20.92 -5.06
N VAL A 123 5.39 -21.64 -4.17
CA VAL A 123 6.77 -21.30 -3.80
C VAL A 123 7.76 -21.56 -4.94
N SER A 124 7.52 -22.55 -5.80
CA SER A 124 8.39 -22.81 -6.97
C SER A 124 8.22 -21.71 -8.03
N VAL A 125 7.01 -21.15 -8.18
CA VAL A 125 6.75 -19.97 -9.03
C VAL A 125 7.45 -18.74 -8.45
N VAL A 126 7.36 -18.50 -7.13
CA VAL A 126 8.10 -17.41 -6.48
C VAL A 126 9.60 -17.53 -6.74
N ASN A 127 10.18 -18.72 -6.56
CA ASN A 127 11.59 -18.98 -6.85
C ASN A 127 11.95 -18.69 -8.31
N ALA A 128 11.14 -19.18 -9.27
CA ALA A 128 11.36 -18.94 -10.69
C ALA A 128 11.33 -17.46 -11.10
N LEU A 129 10.51 -16.64 -10.41
CA LEU A 129 10.29 -15.23 -10.73
C LEU A 129 11.12 -14.29 -9.85
N SER A 130 11.97 -14.83 -8.96
CA SER A 130 12.94 -14.09 -8.17
C SER A 130 14.32 -14.09 -8.82
N GLU A 131 15.00 -12.95 -8.81
CA GLU A 131 16.41 -12.83 -9.18
C GLU A 131 17.26 -13.69 -8.24
N THR A 132 17.02 -13.52 -6.92
CA THR A 132 17.62 -14.34 -5.87
C THR A 132 16.57 -14.75 -4.86
N LEU A 133 16.73 -15.97 -4.30
CA LEU A 133 15.95 -16.46 -3.18
C LEU A 133 16.87 -17.10 -2.16
N HIS A 134 16.75 -16.67 -0.88
CA HIS A 134 17.47 -17.24 0.25
C HIS A 134 16.47 -17.95 1.15
N LEU A 135 16.63 -19.25 1.30
CA LEU A 135 15.83 -20.10 2.17
C LEU A 135 16.58 -20.36 3.47
N GLU A 136 15.93 -20.17 4.61
CA GLU A 136 16.36 -20.62 5.92
C GLU A 136 15.26 -21.45 6.56
N ILE A 137 15.62 -22.63 7.08
CA ILE A 137 14.69 -23.56 7.74
C ILE A 137 15.23 -23.88 9.11
N LYS A 138 14.41 -23.67 10.14
CA LYS A 138 14.65 -24.10 11.51
C LYS A 138 13.84 -25.38 11.77
N ARG A 139 14.54 -26.52 11.84
CA ARG A 139 13.89 -27.84 12.01
C ARG A 139 14.86 -28.82 12.66
N ASN A 140 14.33 -29.75 13.45
CA ASN A 140 15.11 -30.79 14.10
C ASN A 140 16.29 -30.28 14.97
N GLY A 141 16.14 -29.09 15.58
CA GLY A 141 17.18 -28.46 16.39
C GLY A 141 18.33 -27.82 15.60
N GLN A 142 18.21 -27.70 14.28
CA GLN A 142 19.23 -27.18 13.40
C GLN A 142 18.67 -26.06 12.50
N VAL A 143 19.57 -25.18 12.03
CA VAL A 143 19.28 -24.17 11.02
C VAL A 143 19.90 -24.61 9.71
N TYR A 144 19.05 -24.74 8.68
CA TYR A 144 19.46 -25.10 7.33
C TYR A 144 19.32 -23.88 6.43
N GLN A 145 20.26 -23.72 5.48
CA GLN A 145 20.18 -22.66 4.48
C GLN A 145 20.46 -23.19 3.07
N GLN A 146 19.78 -22.59 2.10
CA GLN A 146 20.01 -22.84 0.67
C GLN A 146 19.71 -21.54 -0.10
N LYS A 147 20.48 -21.31 -1.19
CA LYS A 147 20.33 -20.13 -2.04
C LYS A 147 19.96 -20.54 -3.46
N TYR A 148 19.17 -19.71 -4.10
CA TYR A 148 18.69 -19.91 -5.46
C TYR A 148 18.85 -18.63 -6.28
N GLU A 149 19.06 -18.79 -7.58
CA GLU A 149 19.08 -17.71 -8.55
C GLU A 149 18.17 -18.10 -9.73
N ARG A 150 17.13 -17.29 -9.98
CA ARG A 150 16.16 -17.50 -11.06
C ARG A 150 15.61 -18.93 -11.14
N GLY A 151 15.26 -19.48 -9.99
CA GLY A 151 14.69 -20.81 -9.84
C GLY A 151 15.72 -21.96 -9.78
N LYS A 152 17.02 -21.68 -9.91
CA LYS A 152 18.08 -22.71 -9.87
C LYS A 152 18.81 -22.66 -8.54
N PRO A 153 19.06 -23.81 -7.89
CA PRO A 153 19.88 -23.85 -6.68
C PRO A 153 21.34 -23.49 -7.01
N ILE A 154 21.92 -22.54 -6.27
CA ILE A 154 23.34 -22.15 -6.38
C ILE A 154 24.18 -22.73 -5.24
N THR A 155 23.52 -23.20 -4.17
CA THR A 155 24.15 -23.94 -3.08
C THR A 155 23.38 -25.23 -2.80
N THR A 156 24.00 -26.18 -2.11
CA THR A 156 23.28 -27.32 -1.49
C THR A 156 22.61 -26.85 -0.20
N LEU A 157 21.62 -27.63 0.31
CA LEU A 157 21.05 -27.38 1.62
C LEU A 157 22.06 -27.76 2.70
N GLU A 158 22.54 -26.78 3.46
CA GLU A 158 23.60 -26.95 4.46
C GLU A 158 23.13 -26.57 5.86
N VAL A 159 23.66 -27.25 6.88
CA VAL A 159 23.45 -26.90 8.27
C VAL A 159 24.41 -25.76 8.63
N VAL A 160 23.86 -24.59 9.00
CA VAL A 160 24.63 -23.39 9.34
C VAL A 160 24.63 -23.07 10.83
N GLY A 161 23.76 -23.70 11.62
CA GLY A 161 23.64 -23.43 13.05
C GLY A 161 22.70 -24.37 13.80
N LYS A 162 22.46 -24.07 15.06
CA LYS A 162 21.49 -24.73 15.93
C LYS A 162 20.30 -23.82 16.18
N ALA A 163 19.10 -24.38 16.30
CA ALA A 163 17.88 -23.64 16.62
C ALA A 163 17.14 -24.29 17.80
N SER A 164 16.59 -23.46 18.67
CA SER A 164 15.68 -23.89 19.75
C SER A 164 14.20 -23.85 19.33
N THR A 165 13.92 -23.18 18.21
CA THR A 165 12.57 -23.00 17.62
C THR A 165 12.48 -23.67 16.26
N THR A 166 11.27 -23.80 15.73
CA THR A 166 11.03 -24.22 14.35
C THR A 166 10.53 -23.04 13.51
N GLY A 167 10.54 -23.15 12.18
CA GLY A 167 9.99 -22.14 11.27
C GLY A 167 10.66 -22.13 9.92
N THR A 168 10.11 -21.33 9.00
CA THR A 168 10.67 -21.08 7.68
C THR A 168 10.87 -19.58 7.50
N ARG A 169 11.99 -19.18 6.91
CA ARG A 169 12.26 -17.80 6.47
C ARG A 169 12.70 -17.82 5.02
N ILE A 170 12.02 -17.02 4.21
CA ILE A 170 12.33 -16.87 2.79
C ILE A 170 12.55 -15.38 2.50
N LEU A 171 13.73 -15.05 2.01
CA LEU A 171 14.05 -13.73 1.47
C LEU A 171 14.07 -13.82 -0.05
N ILE A 172 13.33 -12.97 -0.72
CA ILE A 172 13.30 -12.89 -2.19
C ILE A 172 13.68 -11.50 -2.68
N MET A 173 14.36 -11.45 -3.81
CA MET A 173 14.51 -10.27 -4.65
C MET A 173 13.75 -10.53 -5.95
N PRO A 174 12.63 -9.84 -6.22
CA PRO A 174 11.88 -10.01 -7.48
C PRO A 174 12.75 -9.70 -8.70
N ASP A 175 12.64 -10.49 -9.77
CA ASP A 175 13.49 -10.34 -10.95
C ASP A 175 13.10 -9.13 -11.80
N GLY A 176 14.03 -8.17 -11.94
CA GLY A 176 13.84 -6.94 -12.73
C GLY A 176 13.66 -7.19 -14.24
N GLU A 177 14.02 -8.38 -14.76
CA GLU A 177 13.73 -8.74 -16.15
C GLU A 177 12.24 -9.06 -16.36
N ILE A 178 11.52 -9.43 -15.29
CA ILE A 178 10.11 -9.82 -15.32
C ILE A 178 9.22 -8.70 -14.79
N PHE A 179 9.63 -8.03 -13.71
CA PHE A 179 8.91 -6.95 -13.07
C PHE A 179 9.59 -5.61 -13.34
N PRO A 180 9.10 -4.81 -14.30
CA PRO A 180 9.67 -3.49 -14.60
C PRO A 180 9.57 -2.50 -13.43
N ASP A 181 8.49 -2.60 -12.64
CA ASP A 181 8.30 -1.87 -11.38
C ASP A 181 8.32 -2.88 -10.23
N ARG A 182 9.27 -2.68 -9.30
CA ARG A 182 9.44 -3.53 -8.11
C ARG A 182 9.03 -2.81 -6.82
N ASN A 183 8.28 -1.73 -6.94
CA ASN A 183 7.87 -0.92 -5.80
C ASN A 183 6.59 -1.46 -5.16
N LEU A 184 6.73 -2.42 -4.23
CA LEU A 184 5.63 -3.00 -3.47
C LEU A 184 4.87 -1.94 -2.67
N SER A 185 3.55 -2.03 -2.63
CA SER A 185 2.70 -1.18 -1.80
C SER A 185 2.53 -1.78 -0.40
N PHE A 186 3.01 -1.06 0.63
CA PHE A 186 2.79 -1.43 2.02
C PHE A 186 1.30 -1.51 2.36
N ASP A 187 0.52 -0.54 1.88
CA ASP A 187 -0.90 -0.45 2.22
C ASP A 187 -1.67 -1.65 1.66
N VAL A 188 -1.44 -2.03 0.39
CA VAL A 188 -2.06 -3.20 -0.25
C VAL A 188 -1.71 -4.50 0.49
N LEU A 189 -0.44 -4.71 0.81
CA LEU A 189 0.00 -5.89 1.57
C LEU A 189 -0.59 -5.90 2.98
N SER A 190 -0.54 -4.77 3.67
CA SER A 190 -1.05 -4.60 5.04
C SER A 190 -2.55 -4.95 5.13
N HIS A 191 -3.36 -4.53 4.15
CA HIS A 191 -4.79 -4.87 4.10
C HIS A 191 -5.02 -6.36 3.95
N ARG A 192 -4.33 -7.01 3.01
CA ARG A 192 -4.44 -8.47 2.82
C ARG A 192 -4.01 -9.25 4.06
N LEU A 193 -2.94 -8.84 4.72
CA LEU A 193 -2.43 -9.46 5.95
C LEU A 193 -3.41 -9.29 7.11
N ARG A 194 -4.08 -8.14 7.21
CA ARG A 194 -5.15 -7.88 8.17
C ARG A 194 -6.34 -8.83 7.95
N GLU A 195 -6.79 -9.01 6.70
CA GLU A 195 -7.85 -9.97 6.38
C GLU A 195 -7.48 -11.39 6.82
N LEU A 196 -6.25 -11.83 6.52
CA LEU A 196 -5.77 -13.15 6.91
C LEU A 196 -5.72 -13.33 8.42
N SER A 197 -5.35 -12.30 9.17
CA SER A 197 -5.38 -12.34 10.64
C SER A 197 -6.80 -12.40 11.21
N PHE A 198 -7.79 -11.74 10.56
CA PHE A 198 -9.21 -11.92 10.94
C PHE A 198 -9.75 -13.31 10.64
N LEU A 199 -9.34 -13.91 9.51
CA LEU A 199 -9.80 -15.24 9.09
C LEU A 199 -9.16 -16.37 9.90
N ASN A 200 -8.02 -16.12 10.56
CA ASN A 200 -7.27 -17.10 11.33
C ASN A 200 -7.13 -16.61 12.77
N LYS A 201 -8.13 -16.96 13.60
CA LYS A 201 -8.23 -16.55 14.98
C LYS A 201 -6.94 -16.79 15.76
N GLY A 202 -6.39 -15.74 16.40
CA GLY A 202 -5.18 -15.79 17.21
C GLY A 202 -3.86 -15.82 16.44
N LEU A 203 -3.86 -15.84 15.10
CA LEU A 203 -2.65 -15.69 14.29
C LEU A 203 -2.17 -14.24 14.36
N LYS A 204 -0.94 -14.04 14.86
CA LYS A 204 -0.25 -12.76 14.83
C LYS A 204 0.46 -12.60 13.50
N ILE A 205 0.19 -11.51 12.80
CA ILE A 205 0.89 -11.14 11.56
C ILE A 205 1.48 -9.75 11.76
N HIS A 206 2.79 -9.65 11.58
CA HIS A 206 3.52 -8.39 11.59
C HIS A 206 3.96 -8.02 10.19
N ILE A 207 3.81 -6.76 9.80
CA ILE A 207 4.40 -6.21 8.57
C ILE A 207 5.17 -4.94 8.90
N HIS A 208 6.39 -4.86 8.37
CA HIS A 208 7.28 -3.71 8.51
C HIS A 208 7.83 -3.28 7.15
N ASP A 209 7.78 -1.99 6.87
CA ASP A 209 8.36 -1.39 5.67
C ASP A 209 9.58 -0.54 6.06
N GLU A 210 10.77 -1.02 5.74
CA GLU A 210 12.01 -0.31 6.03
C GLU A 210 12.18 0.96 5.18
N ARG A 211 11.40 1.12 4.10
CA ARG A 211 11.52 2.26 3.17
C ARG A 211 10.96 3.56 3.76
N ASP A 212 9.90 3.46 4.56
CA ASP A 212 9.23 4.61 5.18
C ASP A 212 8.93 4.40 6.67
N GLY A 213 9.33 3.25 7.25
CA GLY A 213 9.21 2.88 8.65
C GLY A 213 7.80 2.56 9.12
N LYS A 214 6.85 2.40 8.19
CA LYS A 214 5.51 1.94 8.52
C LYS A 214 5.56 0.53 9.09
N SER A 215 4.74 0.28 10.10
CA SER A 215 4.65 -1.02 10.74
C SER A 215 3.24 -1.26 11.26
N HIS A 216 2.72 -2.46 11.05
CA HIS A 216 1.44 -2.88 11.59
C HIS A 216 1.54 -4.27 12.23
N ASP A 217 0.90 -4.41 13.38
CA ASP A 217 0.68 -5.68 14.09
C ASP A 217 -0.80 -6.05 14.02
N PHE A 218 -1.11 -7.23 13.53
CA PHE A 218 -2.46 -7.76 13.45
C PHE A 218 -2.59 -9.00 14.29
N ILE A 219 -3.50 -8.99 15.24
CA ILE A 219 -3.93 -10.16 16.03
C ILE A 219 -5.38 -9.97 16.44
N TYR A 220 -6.25 -10.92 16.12
CA TYR A 220 -7.67 -10.84 16.39
C TYR A 220 -8.21 -12.12 17.02
N GLU A 221 -8.38 -12.10 18.34
CA GLU A 221 -8.91 -13.23 19.11
C GLU A 221 -10.38 -13.55 18.80
N GLY A 222 -11.14 -12.58 18.33
CA GLY A 222 -12.55 -12.74 17.92
C GLY A 222 -12.71 -13.29 16.49
N GLY A 223 -11.64 -13.42 15.71
CA GLY A 223 -11.71 -13.94 14.34
C GLY A 223 -12.64 -13.12 13.45
N ILE A 224 -13.53 -13.78 12.67
CA ILE A 224 -14.46 -13.09 11.76
C ILE A 224 -15.54 -12.26 12.47
N VAL A 225 -15.77 -12.44 13.78
CA VAL A 225 -16.62 -11.53 14.57
C VAL A 225 -15.95 -10.17 14.66
N SER A 226 -14.66 -10.14 15.03
CA SER A 226 -13.88 -8.90 15.05
C SER A 226 -13.77 -8.25 13.67
N PHE A 227 -13.80 -9.05 12.60
CA PHE A 227 -13.82 -8.50 11.24
C PHE A 227 -15.12 -7.72 10.96
N VAL A 228 -16.28 -8.30 11.27
CA VAL A 228 -17.58 -7.59 11.13
C VAL A 228 -17.67 -6.37 12.03
N GLU A 229 -17.16 -6.45 13.27
CA GLU A 229 -17.06 -5.29 14.17
C GLU A 229 -16.17 -4.19 13.59
N HIS A 230 -15.02 -4.56 13.00
CA HIS A 230 -14.12 -3.63 12.33
C HIS A 230 -14.81 -2.91 11.16
N LEU A 231 -15.51 -3.64 10.29
CA LEU A 231 -16.27 -3.08 9.15
C LEU A 231 -17.43 -2.16 9.59
N ASN A 232 -17.99 -2.41 10.78
CA ASN A 232 -19.05 -1.60 11.36
C ASN A 232 -18.58 -0.50 12.32
N LYS A 233 -17.27 -0.41 12.61
CA LYS A 233 -16.70 0.53 13.60
C LYS A 233 -17.14 1.99 13.38
N LYS A 234 -17.35 2.36 12.10
CA LYS A 234 -17.71 3.73 11.68
C LYS A 234 -19.21 3.89 11.38
N LYS A 235 -20.03 2.84 11.61
CA LYS A 235 -21.47 2.77 11.29
C LYS A 235 -22.29 2.58 12.56
N LYS A 236 -23.52 3.06 12.53
CA LYS A 236 -24.45 2.83 13.64
C LYS A 236 -25.14 1.50 13.48
N THR A 237 -24.80 0.54 14.33
CA THR A 237 -25.36 -0.81 14.30
C THR A 237 -26.80 -0.86 14.84
N ILE A 238 -27.64 -1.76 14.29
CA ILE A 238 -29.03 -1.98 14.70
C ILE A 238 -29.09 -2.89 15.94
N HIS A 239 -28.11 -3.77 16.10
CA HIS A 239 -27.97 -4.62 17.25
C HIS A 239 -26.51 -4.62 17.76
N PRO A 240 -26.30 -4.79 19.12
CA PRO A 240 -25.02 -4.48 19.75
C PRO A 240 -23.87 -5.43 19.36
N ALA A 241 -24.15 -6.71 19.12
CA ALA A 241 -23.15 -7.71 18.78
C ALA A 241 -23.46 -8.39 17.44
N PRO A 242 -22.44 -8.76 16.64
CA PRO A 242 -22.66 -9.58 15.45
C PRO A 242 -23.34 -10.92 15.75
N ILE A 243 -24.17 -11.38 14.84
CA ILE A 243 -24.69 -12.75 14.83
C ILE A 243 -23.57 -13.65 14.32
N TYR A 244 -23.21 -14.67 15.11
CA TYR A 244 -22.15 -15.63 14.76
C TYR A 244 -22.71 -17.04 14.65
N ILE A 245 -22.36 -17.73 13.56
CA ILE A 245 -22.72 -19.12 13.29
C ILE A 245 -21.45 -19.85 12.92
N GLU A 246 -21.16 -20.94 13.65
CA GLU A 246 -20.09 -21.87 13.33
C GLU A 246 -20.66 -23.28 13.28
N ARG A 247 -20.35 -24.03 12.23
CA ARG A 247 -20.74 -25.42 12.06
C ARG A 247 -19.68 -26.20 11.31
N GLN A 248 -19.34 -27.35 11.89
CA GLN A 248 -18.50 -28.36 11.25
C GLN A 248 -19.32 -29.60 10.99
N LYS A 249 -19.28 -30.11 9.78
CA LYS A 249 -19.96 -31.36 9.38
C LYS A 249 -19.01 -32.11 8.45
N GLU A 250 -18.52 -33.27 8.91
CA GLU A 250 -17.51 -34.04 8.18
C GLU A 250 -16.29 -33.18 7.83
N ASN A 251 -16.01 -33.04 6.52
CA ASN A 251 -14.91 -32.24 6.00
C ASN A 251 -15.34 -30.82 5.54
N PHE A 252 -16.53 -30.35 5.96
CA PHE A 252 -17.06 -29.02 5.64
C PHE A 252 -17.16 -28.19 6.93
N THR A 253 -16.49 -27.06 6.95
CA THR A 253 -16.61 -26.08 8.04
C THR A 253 -17.19 -24.78 7.47
N LEU A 254 -18.19 -24.23 8.15
CA LEU A 254 -18.79 -22.93 7.85
C LEU A 254 -18.67 -22.02 9.06
N GLU A 255 -18.13 -20.87 8.87
CA GLU A 255 -18.16 -19.75 9.80
C GLU A 255 -18.86 -18.56 9.11
N LEU A 256 -19.83 -17.98 9.78
CA LEU A 256 -20.57 -16.79 9.32
C LEU A 256 -20.69 -15.81 10.47
N SER A 257 -20.24 -14.60 10.26
CA SER A 257 -20.53 -13.47 11.14
C SER A 257 -21.28 -12.40 10.36
N MET A 258 -22.35 -11.83 10.94
CA MET A 258 -23.14 -10.78 10.28
C MET A 258 -23.74 -9.79 11.27
N GLN A 259 -23.86 -8.53 10.82
CA GLN A 259 -24.47 -7.46 11.61
C GLN A 259 -25.15 -6.46 10.70
N TYR A 260 -26.28 -5.93 11.15
CA TYR A 260 -27.00 -4.86 10.44
C TYR A 260 -26.68 -3.50 11.01
N ASN A 261 -26.59 -2.50 10.14
CA ASN A 261 -26.38 -1.09 10.45
C ASN A 261 -27.43 -0.20 9.76
N ASP A 262 -27.37 1.10 9.99
CA ASP A 262 -28.30 2.06 9.45
C ASP A 262 -27.99 2.51 8.00
N SER A 263 -26.88 2.04 7.40
CA SER A 263 -26.54 2.34 6.00
C SER A 263 -27.51 1.70 5.00
N TYR A 264 -27.33 2.04 3.73
CA TYR A 264 -28.15 1.51 2.62
C TYR A 264 -27.38 0.51 1.76
N THR A 265 -26.13 0.23 2.09
CA THR A 265 -25.22 -0.66 1.34
C THR A 265 -25.30 -2.09 1.84
N GLU A 266 -25.08 -3.06 0.94
CA GLU A 266 -24.86 -4.47 1.21
C GLU A 266 -23.35 -4.75 1.10
N GLU A 267 -22.72 -5.23 2.15
CA GLU A 267 -21.30 -5.58 2.22
C GLU A 267 -21.16 -7.04 2.67
N ILE A 268 -20.90 -7.93 1.73
CA ILE A 268 -20.74 -9.36 2.01
C ILE A 268 -19.38 -9.81 1.46
N PHE A 269 -18.49 -10.21 2.36
CA PHE A 269 -17.19 -10.76 2.04
C PHE A 269 -17.23 -12.28 2.16
N THR A 270 -16.72 -12.98 1.15
CA THR A 270 -16.78 -14.44 1.09
C THR A 270 -15.43 -15.06 0.85
N TYR A 271 -15.13 -16.10 1.65
CA TYR A 271 -13.85 -16.77 1.64
C TYR A 271 -14.01 -18.28 1.56
N VAL A 272 -13.11 -18.92 0.81
CA VAL A 272 -13.01 -20.38 0.71
C VAL A 272 -11.55 -20.76 0.97
N ASN A 273 -11.27 -21.49 2.06
CA ASN A 273 -9.91 -21.80 2.50
C ASN A 273 -9.02 -20.53 2.57
N ASN A 274 -9.53 -19.46 3.16
CA ASN A 274 -8.91 -18.13 3.27
C ASN A 274 -8.71 -17.38 1.93
N VAL A 275 -9.12 -17.93 0.81
CA VAL A 275 -9.08 -17.26 -0.50
C VAL A 275 -10.33 -16.39 -0.65
N ASN A 276 -10.16 -15.09 -0.95
CA ASN A 276 -11.27 -14.18 -1.21
C ASN A 276 -11.92 -14.51 -2.55
N THR A 277 -13.23 -14.83 -2.53
CA THR A 277 -14.02 -15.11 -3.72
C THR A 277 -14.82 -13.88 -4.14
N ARG A 278 -14.13 -12.94 -4.79
CA ARG A 278 -14.69 -11.61 -5.15
C ARG A 278 -15.95 -11.71 -6.03
N ASP A 279 -16.00 -12.69 -6.92
CA ASP A 279 -17.14 -12.94 -7.82
C ASP A 279 -18.18 -13.87 -7.17
N GLY A 280 -18.02 -14.18 -5.87
CA GLY A 280 -18.91 -15.04 -5.10
C GLY A 280 -18.85 -16.51 -5.49
N GLY A 281 -20.00 -17.11 -5.74
CA GLY A 281 -20.12 -18.52 -6.10
C GLY A 281 -21.29 -19.22 -5.41
N THR A 282 -21.22 -20.55 -5.36
CA THR A 282 -22.29 -21.39 -4.81
C THR A 282 -22.56 -21.13 -3.33
N HIS A 283 -21.51 -20.88 -2.52
CA HIS A 283 -21.62 -20.57 -1.08
C HIS A 283 -22.35 -19.24 -0.85
N LEU A 284 -22.02 -18.17 -1.59
CA LEU A 284 -22.71 -16.89 -1.49
C LEU A 284 -24.17 -17.02 -1.95
N SER A 285 -24.43 -17.75 -3.04
CA SER A 285 -25.78 -18.01 -3.50
C SER A 285 -26.62 -18.76 -2.47
N GLY A 286 -26.04 -19.75 -1.80
CA GLY A 286 -26.66 -20.48 -0.71
C GLY A 286 -26.98 -19.56 0.47
N TYR A 287 -26.03 -18.75 0.92
CA TYR A 287 -26.23 -17.77 1.99
C TYR A 287 -27.36 -16.77 1.69
N ARG A 288 -27.33 -16.11 0.50
CA ARG A 288 -28.35 -15.15 0.10
C ARG A 288 -29.76 -15.76 0.04
N SER A 289 -29.87 -16.99 -0.47
CA SER A 289 -31.13 -17.72 -0.52
C SER A 289 -31.65 -18.03 0.89
N ALA A 290 -30.80 -18.55 1.76
CA ALA A 290 -31.16 -18.90 3.13
C ALA A 290 -31.57 -17.67 3.94
N LEU A 291 -30.77 -16.59 3.89
CA LEU A 291 -31.06 -15.34 4.59
C LEU A 291 -32.43 -14.78 4.22
N THR A 292 -32.70 -14.69 2.90
CA THR A 292 -33.98 -14.19 2.40
C THR A 292 -35.15 -15.06 2.83
N ARG A 293 -34.99 -16.38 2.76
CA ARG A 293 -36.04 -17.33 3.16
C ARG A 293 -36.33 -17.27 4.66
N THR A 294 -35.28 -17.28 5.51
CA THR A 294 -35.44 -17.28 6.96
C THR A 294 -36.11 -16.00 7.44
N ILE A 295 -35.69 -14.83 6.96
CA ILE A 295 -36.29 -13.55 7.36
C ILE A 295 -37.76 -13.45 6.91
N ASN A 296 -38.09 -13.82 5.67
CA ASN A 296 -39.47 -13.83 5.20
C ASN A 296 -40.36 -14.80 6.00
N SER A 297 -39.86 -16.02 6.27
CA SER A 297 -40.61 -17.03 7.05
C SER A 297 -40.89 -16.52 8.46
N TYR A 298 -39.90 -15.99 9.14
CA TYR A 298 -40.04 -15.45 10.49
C TYR A 298 -40.98 -14.22 10.51
N ALA A 299 -40.86 -13.32 9.53
CA ALA A 299 -41.72 -12.13 9.40
C ALA A 299 -43.18 -12.48 9.19
N VAL A 300 -43.49 -13.51 8.36
CA VAL A 300 -44.85 -14.02 8.13
C VAL A 300 -45.41 -14.69 9.36
N GLN A 301 -44.64 -15.63 9.98
CA GLN A 301 -45.08 -16.40 11.16
C GLN A 301 -45.39 -15.48 12.36
N ASN A 302 -44.62 -14.44 12.57
CA ASN A 302 -44.84 -13.49 13.66
C ASN A 302 -45.73 -12.29 13.30
N GLY A 303 -46.34 -12.27 12.09
CA GLY A 303 -47.32 -11.28 11.70
C GLY A 303 -46.78 -9.89 11.37
N PHE A 304 -45.45 -9.72 11.22
CA PHE A 304 -44.85 -8.41 10.90
C PHE A 304 -45.28 -7.83 9.55
N LEU A 305 -45.66 -8.68 8.61
CA LEU A 305 -46.13 -8.27 7.25
C LEU A 305 -47.67 -8.20 7.15
N LYS A 306 -48.40 -8.44 8.25
CA LYS A 306 -49.85 -8.49 8.24
C LYS A 306 -50.43 -7.12 7.89
N ASN A 307 -51.35 -7.08 6.90
CA ASN A 307 -52.02 -5.87 6.40
C ASN A 307 -51.11 -4.84 5.67
N MET A 308 -49.86 -5.15 5.35
CA MET A 308 -48.99 -4.21 4.66
C MET A 308 -49.00 -4.36 3.12
N GLY A 309 -49.43 -5.51 2.59
CA GLY A 309 -49.43 -5.78 1.14
C GLY A 309 -48.00 -5.74 0.52
N ILE A 310 -46.95 -5.90 1.33
CA ILE A 310 -45.57 -5.81 0.92
C ILE A 310 -44.94 -7.20 0.98
N THR A 311 -44.13 -7.53 -0.04
CA THR A 311 -43.26 -8.72 -0.04
C THR A 311 -41.80 -8.28 0.03
N LEU A 312 -41.04 -8.85 0.96
CA LEU A 312 -39.61 -8.55 1.09
C LEU A 312 -38.81 -9.27 0.00
N SER A 313 -38.15 -8.51 -0.85
CA SER A 313 -37.18 -9.04 -1.82
C SER A 313 -35.84 -9.34 -1.16
N GLY A 314 -34.97 -10.08 -1.85
CA GLY A 314 -33.61 -10.31 -1.36
C GLY A 314 -32.81 -9.02 -1.14
N GLU A 315 -33.03 -7.99 -1.95
CA GLU A 315 -32.39 -6.67 -1.81
C GLU A 315 -32.85 -5.95 -0.54
N ASP A 316 -34.15 -5.96 -0.25
CA ASP A 316 -34.70 -5.34 0.95
C ASP A 316 -34.14 -5.98 2.23
N VAL A 317 -33.93 -7.30 2.19
CA VAL A 317 -33.40 -8.08 3.30
C VAL A 317 -31.91 -7.80 3.54
N ARG A 318 -31.18 -7.41 2.52
CA ARG A 318 -29.73 -7.18 2.61
C ARG A 318 -29.34 -5.71 2.74
N GLU A 319 -30.30 -4.77 2.76
CA GLU A 319 -30.00 -3.34 3.00
C GLU A 319 -29.40 -3.13 4.41
N GLY A 320 -28.21 -2.55 4.47
CA GLY A 320 -27.48 -2.31 5.72
C GLY A 320 -26.82 -3.56 6.34
N LEU A 321 -26.71 -4.65 5.57
CA LEU A 321 -26.05 -5.87 6.01
C LEU A 321 -24.55 -5.83 5.79
N VAL A 322 -23.78 -6.07 6.82
CA VAL A 322 -22.35 -6.44 6.77
C VAL A 322 -22.22 -7.89 7.18
N ALA A 323 -21.59 -8.71 6.34
CA ALA A 323 -21.41 -10.15 6.62
C ALA A 323 -20.06 -10.66 6.11
N VAL A 324 -19.46 -11.56 6.85
CA VAL A 324 -18.27 -12.34 6.47
C VAL A 324 -18.64 -13.82 6.52
N LEU A 325 -18.54 -14.49 5.38
CA LEU A 325 -18.77 -15.92 5.22
C LEU A 325 -17.47 -16.61 4.86
N SER A 326 -16.97 -17.46 5.73
CA SER A 326 -15.79 -18.30 5.51
C SER A 326 -16.17 -19.76 5.50
N ILE A 327 -15.75 -20.49 4.48
CA ILE A 327 -15.91 -21.94 4.42
C ILE A 327 -14.55 -22.61 4.23
N LYS A 328 -14.39 -23.80 4.83
CA LYS A 328 -13.24 -24.67 4.64
C LYS A 328 -13.71 -26.00 4.06
N ILE A 329 -13.14 -26.37 2.91
CA ILE A 329 -13.47 -27.60 2.18
C ILE A 329 -12.18 -28.22 1.62
N PRO A 330 -12.09 -29.55 1.50
CA PRO A 330 -10.84 -30.22 1.07
C PRO A 330 -10.52 -29.96 -0.42
N GLU A 331 -11.52 -29.93 -1.30
CA GLU A 331 -11.34 -29.83 -2.75
C GLU A 331 -12.19 -28.71 -3.36
N PRO A 332 -11.80 -27.43 -3.18
CA PRO A 332 -12.52 -26.33 -3.81
C PRO A 332 -12.29 -26.30 -5.33
N GLN A 333 -13.37 -26.16 -6.07
CA GLN A 333 -13.36 -25.98 -7.51
C GLN A 333 -13.62 -24.51 -7.84
N PHE A 334 -12.61 -23.80 -8.30
CA PHE A 334 -12.74 -22.40 -8.67
C PHE A 334 -12.89 -22.22 -10.17
N GLU A 335 -13.65 -21.19 -10.56
CA GLU A 335 -13.70 -20.71 -11.93
C GLU A 335 -12.46 -19.82 -12.19
N GLY A 336 -11.48 -20.35 -12.93
CA GLY A 336 -10.26 -19.63 -13.33
C GLY A 336 -9.12 -19.60 -12.29
N GLN A 337 -7.95 -19.13 -12.75
CA GLN A 337 -6.69 -19.11 -11.97
C GLN A 337 -6.74 -18.12 -10.79
N THR A 338 -7.49 -17.03 -10.91
CA THR A 338 -7.62 -16.00 -9.87
C THR A 338 -8.47 -16.44 -8.68
N LYS A 339 -9.06 -17.65 -8.73
CA LYS A 339 -9.89 -18.25 -7.67
C LYS A 339 -11.07 -17.36 -7.23
N GLY A 340 -11.52 -16.44 -8.10
CA GLY A 340 -12.51 -15.41 -7.76
C GLY A 340 -13.90 -15.97 -7.47
N ARG A 341 -14.27 -17.17 -7.96
CA ARG A 341 -15.60 -17.74 -7.84
C ARG A 341 -15.56 -19.24 -7.54
N LEU A 342 -16.39 -19.68 -6.57
CA LEU A 342 -16.53 -21.07 -6.22
C LEU A 342 -17.58 -21.77 -7.09
N GLY A 343 -17.23 -22.91 -7.68
CA GLY A 343 -18.10 -23.71 -8.58
C GLY A 343 -18.75 -24.94 -7.96
N ASN A 344 -18.28 -25.44 -6.81
CA ASN A 344 -18.81 -26.66 -6.15
C ASN A 344 -20.33 -26.60 -5.95
N SER A 345 -21.10 -27.41 -6.68
CA SER A 345 -22.59 -27.35 -6.70
C SER A 345 -23.24 -27.79 -5.39
N ASP A 346 -22.66 -28.73 -4.67
CA ASP A 346 -23.12 -29.29 -3.40
C ASP A 346 -23.01 -28.29 -2.24
N VAL A 347 -22.05 -27.40 -2.26
CA VAL A 347 -21.80 -26.37 -1.24
C VAL A 347 -23.02 -25.45 -1.06
N LYS A 348 -23.75 -25.12 -2.15
CA LYS A 348 -24.95 -24.28 -2.05
C LYS A 348 -25.99 -24.85 -1.10
N GLY A 349 -26.30 -26.13 -1.24
CA GLY A 349 -27.30 -26.82 -0.41
C GLY A 349 -26.87 -26.93 1.06
N MET A 350 -25.58 -27.18 1.31
CA MET A 350 -25.01 -27.27 2.66
C MET A 350 -25.10 -25.93 3.40
N VAL A 351 -24.70 -24.85 2.72
CA VAL A 351 -24.79 -23.49 3.28
C VAL A 351 -26.25 -23.10 3.54
N GLU A 352 -27.15 -23.36 2.59
CA GLU A 352 -28.59 -23.07 2.76
C GLU A 352 -29.17 -23.80 3.98
N GLN A 353 -28.86 -25.07 4.16
CA GLN A 353 -29.36 -25.86 5.29
C GLN A 353 -28.86 -25.28 6.62
N ILE A 354 -27.54 -25.10 6.76
CA ILE A 354 -26.93 -24.64 8.01
C ILE A 354 -27.44 -23.24 8.38
N VAL A 355 -27.46 -22.32 7.43
CA VAL A 355 -27.88 -20.94 7.71
C VAL A 355 -29.36 -20.87 8.07
N ASN A 356 -30.26 -21.57 7.34
CA ASN A 356 -31.68 -21.60 7.66
C ASN A 356 -31.94 -22.13 9.09
N GLU A 357 -31.28 -23.23 9.47
CA GLU A 357 -31.45 -23.85 10.77
C GLU A 357 -30.95 -22.95 11.91
N GLN A 358 -29.69 -22.49 11.80
CA GLN A 358 -29.05 -21.72 12.87
C GLN A 358 -29.63 -20.32 13.01
N LEU A 359 -29.85 -19.62 11.90
CA LEU A 359 -30.39 -18.25 11.92
C LEU A 359 -31.86 -18.27 12.42
N GLY A 360 -32.64 -19.30 12.04
CA GLY A 360 -34.01 -19.48 12.54
C GLY A 360 -34.00 -19.62 14.05
N ARG A 361 -33.12 -20.49 14.61
CA ARG A 361 -32.95 -20.69 16.05
C ARG A 361 -32.54 -19.37 16.75
N ILE A 362 -31.56 -18.63 16.19
CA ILE A 362 -31.11 -17.35 16.78
C ILE A 362 -32.27 -16.35 16.85
N PHE A 363 -33.13 -16.29 15.82
CA PHE A 363 -34.27 -15.38 15.80
C PHE A 363 -35.32 -15.72 16.85
N GLU A 364 -35.53 -17.03 17.15
CA GLU A 364 -36.40 -17.47 18.24
C GLU A 364 -35.79 -17.16 19.61
N GLU A 365 -34.48 -17.34 19.77
CA GLU A 365 -33.74 -17.06 21.02
C GLU A 365 -33.60 -15.55 21.29
N GLN A 366 -33.48 -14.73 20.22
CA GLN A 366 -33.22 -13.31 20.31
C GLN A 366 -34.23 -12.47 19.44
N PRO A 367 -35.52 -12.47 19.83
CA PRO A 367 -36.59 -11.84 19.02
C PRO A 367 -36.42 -10.32 18.87
N ALA A 368 -35.71 -9.66 19.78
CA ALA A 368 -35.42 -8.24 19.67
C ALA A 368 -34.52 -7.92 18.47
N ILE A 369 -33.49 -8.74 18.20
CA ILE A 369 -32.61 -8.62 17.04
C ILE A 369 -33.41 -8.90 15.76
N ALA A 370 -34.18 -10.00 15.72
CA ALA A 370 -35.02 -10.35 14.58
C ALA A 370 -36.00 -9.21 14.22
N LYS A 371 -36.66 -8.60 15.23
CA LYS A 371 -37.54 -7.46 15.05
C LYS A 371 -36.81 -6.24 14.47
N GLY A 372 -35.59 -5.93 14.93
CA GLY A 372 -34.79 -4.83 14.40
C GLY A 372 -34.43 -5.03 12.92
N ILE A 373 -33.98 -6.24 12.57
CA ILE A 373 -33.64 -6.61 11.19
C ILE A 373 -34.86 -6.55 10.27
N ILE A 374 -35.99 -7.10 10.70
CA ILE A 374 -37.24 -7.09 9.92
C ILE A 374 -37.77 -5.67 9.74
N ALA A 375 -37.70 -4.81 10.75
CA ALA A 375 -38.09 -3.42 10.66
C ALA A 375 -37.27 -2.67 9.61
N LYS A 376 -35.96 -2.93 9.54
CA LYS A 376 -35.05 -2.37 8.51
C LYS A 376 -35.47 -2.87 7.12
N ALA A 377 -35.68 -4.17 6.94
CA ALA A 377 -36.10 -4.76 5.67
C ALA A 377 -37.47 -4.23 5.20
N ILE A 378 -38.42 -4.03 6.12
CA ILE A 378 -39.73 -3.41 5.79
C ILE A 378 -39.55 -1.95 5.34
N SER A 379 -38.69 -1.18 6.03
CA SER A 379 -38.38 0.20 5.61
C SER A 379 -37.74 0.25 4.23
N ALA A 380 -36.85 -0.69 3.92
CA ALA A 380 -36.23 -0.81 2.60
C ALA A 380 -37.28 -1.15 1.51
N ALA A 381 -38.15 -2.11 1.77
CA ALA A 381 -39.25 -2.49 0.85
C ALA A 381 -40.22 -1.34 0.58
N GLN A 382 -40.59 -0.56 1.61
CA GLN A 382 -41.43 0.62 1.47
C GLN A 382 -40.76 1.70 0.61
N ALA A 383 -39.46 1.95 0.86
CA ALA A 383 -38.69 2.88 0.06
C ALA A 383 -38.61 2.43 -1.42
N ARG A 384 -38.28 1.14 -1.66
CA ARG A 384 -38.26 0.58 -3.01
C ARG A 384 -39.59 0.72 -3.76
N GLU A 385 -40.73 0.47 -3.09
CA GLU A 385 -42.06 0.66 -3.71
C GLU A 385 -42.38 2.13 -4.00
N ALA A 386 -42.01 3.04 -3.10
CA ALA A 386 -42.15 4.47 -3.32
C ALA A 386 -41.29 4.94 -4.51
N ALA A 387 -40.05 4.47 -4.61
CA ALA A 387 -39.19 4.74 -5.76
C ALA A 387 -39.75 4.23 -7.07
N LYS A 388 -40.30 3.01 -7.07
CA LYS A 388 -40.97 2.43 -8.26
C LYS A 388 -42.16 3.29 -8.69
N LYS A 389 -43.01 3.71 -7.78
CA LYS A 389 -44.14 4.61 -8.06
C LYS A 389 -43.69 5.97 -8.60
N ALA A 390 -42.63 6.55 -8.02
CA ALA A 390 -42.05 7.81 -8.50
C ALA A 390 -41.45 7.64 -9.90
N LYS A 391 -40.72 6.54 -10.17
CA LYS A 391 -40.17 6.19 -11.49
C LYS A 391 -41.26 6.01 -12.53
N ASP A 392 -42.37 5.34 -12.21
CA ASP A 392 -43.50 5.15 -13.11
C ASP A 392 -44.23 6.47 -13.42
N LEU A 393 -44.34 7.38 -12.42
CA LEU A 393 -44.90 8.73 -12.62
C LEU A 393 -43.96 9.58 -13.51
N VAL A 394 -42.66 9.53 -13.31
CA VAL A 394 -41.68 10.21 -14.18
C VAL A 394 -41.71 9.60 -15.57
N ARG A 395 -41.76 8.26 -15.71
CA ARG A 395 -41.82 7.55 -16.99
C ARG A 395 -43.09 7.88 -17.79
N ARG A 396 -44.24 8.10 -17.12
CA ARG A 396 -45.48 8.58 -17.75
C ARG A 396 -45.39 10.04 -18.21
N LYS A 397 -44.65 10.91 -17.47
CA LYS A 397 -44.38 12.30 -17.88
C LYS A 397 -43.31 12.40 -18.96
N SER A 398 -42.32 11.52 -18.97
CA SER A 398 -41.14 11.59 -19.84
C SER A 398 -41.24 10.67 -21.08
N ALA A 399 -42.31 9.89 -21.26
CA ALA A 399 -42.55 9.18 -22.52
C ALA A 399 -42.61 10.13 -23.74
N LEU A 400 -42.75 11.44 -23.51
CA LEU A 400 -42.64 12.51 -24.50
C LEU A 400 -41.29 13.22 -24.54
N GLU A 401 -40.36 12.99 -23.56
CA GLU A 401 -39.10 13.73 -23.44
C GLU A 401 -37.83 12.86 -23.42
N ILE A 402 -37.89 11.52 -23.39
CA ILE A 402 -36.79 10.58 -23.16
C ILE A 402 -35.84 10.44 -24.37
N SER A 403 -35.98 11.15 -25.45
CA SER A 403 -35.06 11.09 -26.60
C SER A 403 -34.01 12.23 -26.63
N SER A 404 -34.01 13.15 -25.68
CA SER A 404 -33.03 14.25 -25.66
C SER A 404 -31.90 14.00 -24.66
N LEU A 405 -30.65 14.01 -25.14
CA LEU A 405 -29.45 14.06 -24.35
C LEU A 405 -29.47 15.28 -23.40
N PRO A 406 -28.77 15.25 -22.26
CA PRO A 406 -28.72 16.40 -21.35
C PRO A 406 -28.33 17.66 -22.11
N GLY A 407 -29.04 18.76 -21.96
CA GLY A 407 -28.76 20.01 -22.67
C GLY A 407 -27.36 20.59 -22.39
N LYS A 408 -26.71 20.11 -21.32
CA LYS A 408 -25.33 20.47 -20.97
C LYS A 408 -24.26 19.62 -21.71
N LEU A 409 -24.61 18.41 -22.20
CA LEU A 409 -23.67 17.52 -22.86
C LEU A 409 -23.30 18.08 -24.25
N ALA A 410 -22.04 18.34 -24.46
CA ALA A 410 -21.49 18.55 -25.80
C ALA A 410 -21.01 17.19 -26.34
N ASP A 411 -21.88 16.47 -27.05
CA ASP A 411 -21.62 15.10 -27.52
C ASP A 411 -20.58 15.08 -28.68
N CYS A 412 -19.96 13.92 -28.92
CA CYS A 412 -19.12 13.65 -30.09
C CYS A 412 -19.97 13.10 -31.27
N SER A 413 -19.40 13.14 -32.47
CA SER A 413 -20.07 12.59 -33.67
C SER A 413 -19.85 11.09 -33.86
N GLU A 414 -18.80 10.53 -33.20
CA GLU A 414 -18.53 9.09 -33.22
C GLU A 414 -19.62 8.33 -32.48
N LYS A 415 -19.95 7.15 -33.00
CA LYS A 415 -20.97 6.23 -32.43
C LYS A 415 -20.38 4.98 -31.81
N ASP A 416 -19.17 4.63 -32.18
CA ASP A 416 -18.46 3.49 -31.62
C ASP A 416 -17.94 3.85 -30.22
N PRO A 417 -18.37 3.13 -29.15
CA PRO A 417 -17.93 3.41 -27.79
C PRO A 417 -16.44 3.23 -27.60
N GLU A 418 -15.77 2.33 -28.35
CA GLU A 418 -14.33 2.09 -28.25
C GLU A 418 -13.49 3.28 -28.72
N LEU A 419 -14.04 4.06 -29.66
CA LEU A 419 -13.41 5.23 -30.23
C LEU A 419 -13.87 6.53 -29.57
N SER A 420 -14.81 6.47 -28.63
CA SER A 420 -15.46 7.63 -28.02
C SER A 420 -15.01 7.85 -26.58
N GLU A 421 -14.82 9.11 -26.20
CA GLU A 421 -14.36 9.55 -24.89
C GLU A 421 -15.32 10.58 -24.30
N LEU A 422 -15.63 10.44 -23.01
CA LEU A 422 -16.41 11.42 -22.25
C LEU A 422 -15.55 12.08 -21.19
N TYR A 423 -15.37 13.40 -21.28
CA TYR A 423 -14.77 14.22 -20.25
C TYR A 423 -15.85 14.76 -19.31
N ILE A 424 -15.72 14.45 -18.03
CA ILE A 424 -16.54 15.02 -16.95
C ILE A 424 -15.73 16.16 -16.35
N VAL A 425 -16.19 17.40 -16.56
CA VAL A 425 -15.43 18.62 -16.28
C VAL A 425 -16.08 19.41 -15.15
N GLU A 426 -15.27 19.94 -14.24
CA GLU A 426 -15.73 20.80 -13.17
C GLU A 426 -16.08 22.20 -13.67
N GLY A 427 -17.34 22.59 -13.46
CA GLY A 427 -17.84 23.93 -13.71
C GLY A 427 -18.04 24.30 -15.20
N ASP A 428 -18.76 25.38 -15.42
CA ASP A 428 -19.05 25.88 -16.77
C ASP A 428 -17.83 26.59 -17.43
N SER A 429 -16.93 27.16 -16.63
CA SER A 429 -15.71 27.84 -17.12
C SER A 429 -14.76 26.86 -17.79
N ALA A 430 -14.28 25.84 -17.05
CA ALA A 430 -13.41 24.81 -17.60
C ALA A 430 -14.14 24.00 -18.69
N GLY A 431 -15.45 23.76 -18.51
CA GLY A 431 -16.32 23.16 -19.52
C GLY A 431 -16.37 23.96 -20.83
N GLY A 432 -16.30 25.28 -20.77
CA GLY A 432 -16.22 26.18 -21.93
C GLY A 432 -14.91 26.02 -22.70
N SER A 433 -13.76 26.08 -22.02
CA SER A 433 -12.44 25.87 -22.62
C SER A 433 -12.31 24.46 -23.22
N ALA A 434 -12.77 23.42 -22.48
CA ALA A 434 -12.78 22.04 -22.97
C ALA A 434 -13.64 21.84 -24.22
N LYS A 435 -14.85 22.43 -24.27
CA LYS A 435 -15.73 22.38 -25.45
C LYS A 435 -15.10 23.03 -26.69
N GLN A 436 -14.31 24.07 -26.50
CA GLN A 436 -13.63 24.75 -27.61
C GLN A 436 -12.38 23.98 -28.06
N GLY A 437 -11.58 23.46 -27.12
CA GLY A 437 -10.33 22.77 -27.39
C GLY A 437 -10.47 21.32 -27.88
N ARG A 438 -11.62 20.62 -27.60
CA ARG A 438 -11.79 19.19 -27.87
C ARG A 438 -11.79 18.80 -29.36
N ASN A 439 -11.46 17.57 -29.63
CA ASN A 439 -11.77 16.93 -30.92
C ASN A 439 -13.26 16.53 -30.94
N ARG A 440 -14.06 17.26 -31.75
CA ARG A 440 -15.52 17.05 -31.85
C ARG A 440 -15.91 15.69 -32.42
N LYS A 441 -14.98 14.99 -33.09
CA LYS A 441 -15.26 13.69 -33.67
C LYS A 441 -15.47 12.64 -32.58
N ASN A 442 -14.55 12.53 -31.63
CA ASN A 442 -14.50 11.43 -30.68
C ASN A 442 -14.55 11.84 -29.19
N GLN A 443 -14.52 13.16 -28.89
CA GLN A 443 -14.53 13.64 -27.49
C GLN A 443 -15.84 14.37 -27.17
N ALA A 444 -16.52 13.89 -26.14
CA ALA A 444 -17.70 14.51 -25.53
C ALA A 444 -17.34 15.23 -24.23
N ILE A 445 -17.99 16.35 -23.91
CA ILE A 445 -17.77 17.14 -22.69
C ILE A 445 -19.09 17.26 -21.92
N LEU A 446 -19.08 16.86 -20.65
CA LEU A 446 -20.15 17.05 -19.70
C LEU A 446 -19.69 17.92 -18.53
N PRO A 447 -20.04 19.21 -18.48
CA PRO A 447 -19.74 20.05 -17.33
C PRO A 447 -20.70 19.73 -16.18
N LEU A 448 -20.18 19.66 -14.96
CA LEU A 448 -20.94 19.50 -13.73
C LEU A 448 -21.04 20.83 -12.99
N LYS A 449 -22.21 21.15 -12.44
CA LYS A 449 -22.43 22.37 -11.64
C LYS A 449 -22.09 22.11 -10.16
N GLY A 450 -20.82 22.28 -9.79
CA GLY A 450 -20.39 22.15 -8.42
C GLY A 450 -20.38 20.72 -7.89
N LYS A 451 -20.42 20.56 -6.58
CA LYS A 451 -20.34 19.27 -5.87
C LYS A 451 -21.59 18.43 -6.13
N ILE A 452 -21.40 17.21 -6.59
CA ILE A 452 -22.50 16.25 -6.76
C ILE A 452 -22.97 15.70 -5.41
N LEU A 453 -24.14 15.07 -5.40
CA LEU A 453 -24.67 14.41 -4.22
C LEU A 453 -23.73 13.30 -3.75
N ASN A 454 -23.41 13.27 -2.45
CA ASN A 454 -22.69 12.15 -1.84
C ASN A 454 -23.61 10.92 -1.79
N VAL A 455 -23.33 9.92 -2.62
CA VAL A 455 -24.13 8.70 -2.75
C VAL A 455 -23.93 7.72 -1.59
N GLU A 456 -22.86 7.87 -0.80
CA GLU A 456 -22.61 7.09 0.42
C GLU A 456 -23.70 7.36 1.47
N LYS A 457 -24.21 8.60 1.51
CA LYS A 457 -25.21 9.08 2.48
C LYS A 457 -26.63 9.18 1.91
N ALA A 458 -26.84 8.77 0.65
CA ALA A 458 -28.09 9.03 -0.03
C ALA A 458 -28.81 7.76 -0.44
N ARG A 459 -30.11 7.69 -0.16
CA ARG A 459 -30.97 6.64 -0.73
C ARG A 459 -31.10 6.80 -2.24
N TYR A 460 -31.37 5.69 -2.93
CA TYR A 460 -31.50 5.60 -4.37
C TYR A 460 -32.46 6.65 -4.97
N GLU A 461 -33.59 6.91 -4.31
CA GLU A 461 -34.57 7.92 -4.75
C GLU A 461 -33.99 9.33 -4.82
N LYS A 462 -33.18 9.69 -3.81
CA LYS A 462 -32.52 10.99 -3.76
C LYS A 462 -31.43 11.10 -4.82
N MET A 463 -30.76 9.99 -5.15
CA MET A 463 -29.78 9.93 -6.23
C MET A 463 -30.41 10.21 -7.58
N ILE A 464 -31.52 9.52 -7.91
CA ILE A 464 -32.29 9.74 -9.16
C ILE A 464 -32.91 11.13 -9.22
N GLY A 465 -33.21 11.73 -8.07
CA GLY A 465 -33.70 13.12 -7.98
C GLY A 465 -32.65 14.19 -8.29
N SER A 466 -31.34 13.86 -8.23
CA SER A 466 -30.24 14.81 -8.51
C SER A 466 -30.08 15.04 -10.01
N ASP A 467 -30.09 16.30 -10.43
CA ASP A 467 -29.93 16.69 -11.84
C ASP A 467 -28.57 16.28 -12.42
N GLU A 468 -27.49 16.42 -11.64
CA GLU A 468 -26.13 16.06 -12.06
C GLU A 468 -25.98 14.53 -12.22
N ILE A 469 -26.53 13.73 -11.30
CA ILE A 469 -26.50 12.27 -11.40
C ILE A 469 -27.36 11.81 -12.60
N ARG A 470 -28.52 12.39 -12.81
CA ARG A 470 -29.36 12.11 -14.00
C ARG A 470 -28.63 12.44 -15.30
N ALA A 471 -27.93 13.58 -15.33
CA ALA A 471 -27.16 13.97 -16.50
C ALA A 471 -26.04 12.96 -16.81
N LEU A 472 -25.34 12.46 -15.78
CA LEU A 472 -24.31 11.42 -15.91
C LEU A 472 -24.91 10.11 -16.42
N ILE A 473 -25.99 9.62 -15.82
CA ILE A 473 -26.67 8.38 -16.22
C ILE A 473 -27.13 8.46 -17.69
N THR A 474 -27.73 9.60 -18.08
CA THR A 474 -28.20 9.80 -19.44
C THR A 474 -27.07 9.93 -20.45
N ALA A 475 -25.97 10.58 -20.08
CA ALA A 475 -24.80 10.70 -20.94
C ALA A 475 -24.13 9.34 -21.17
N LEU A 476 -23.98 8.52 -20.12
CA LEU A 476 -23.35 7.19 -20.19
C LEU A 476 -24.26 6.16 -20.90
N GLY A 477 -25.56 6.23 -20.70
CA GLY A 477 -26.55 5.32 -21.30
C GLY A 477 -26.71 3.99 -20.55
N THR A 478 -25.98 3.73 -19.48
CA THR A 478 -25.89 2.42 -18.81
C THR A 478 -26.98 2.15 -17.77
N GLY A 479 -27.69 3.19 -17.29
CA GLY A 479 -28.46 3.09 -16.04
C GLY A 479 -27.59 3.21 -14.80
N ILE A 480 -28.14 2.87 -13.62
CA ILE A 480 -27.47 3.00 -12.32
C ILE A 480 -27.94 1.91 -11.34
N GLY A 481 -27.05 1.47 -10.44
CA GLY A 481 -27.35 0.47 -9.41
C GLY A 481 -27.29 -0.97 -9.92
N LYS A 482 -27.34 -1.94 -9.00
CA LYS A 482 -27.08 -3.36 -9.30
C LYS A 482 -28.12 -3.99 -10.28
N THR A 483 -29.34 -3.47 -10.33
CA THR A 483 -30.44 -4.04 -11.14
C THR A 483 -30.65 -3.38 -12.49
N ASP A 484 -30.45 -2.07 -12.58
CA ASP A 484 -30.73 -1.28 -13.78
C ASP A 484 -29.47 -0.98 -14.62
N PHE A 485 -28.28 -1.20 -14.07
CA PHE A 485 -27.00 -0.97 -14.76
C PHE A 485 -26.76 -2.04 -15.84
N ASN A 486 -26.48 -1.60 -17.05
CA ASN A 486 -26.12 -2.49 -18.17
C ASN A 486 -24.91 -1.92 -18.92
N ILE A 487 -23.76 -2.59 -18.76
CA ILE A 487 -22.49 -2.20 -19.37
C ILE A 487 -22.52 -2.23 -20.90
N GLU A 488 -23.30 -3.12 -21.51
CA GLU A 488 -23.44 -3.25 -22.98
C GLU A 488 -24.04 -2.01 -23.65
N LYS A 489 -24.70 -1.15 -22.87
CA LYS A 489 -25.31 0.09 -23.36
C LYS A 489 -24.42 1.31 -23.23
N ILE A 490 -23.17 1.12 -22.79
CA ILE A 490 -22.23 2.22 -22.61
C ILE A 490 -21.94 2.95 -23.92
N ARG A 491 -21.82 4.27 -23.85
CA ARG A 491 -21.59 5.11 -25.03
C ARG A 491 -20.11 5.50 -25.19
N TYR A 492 -19.28 5.33 -24.15
CA TYR A 492 -17.88 5.75 -24.14
C TYR A 492 -17.05 4.74 -23.37
N HIS A 493 -16.00 4.15 -23.98
CA HIS A 493 -15.06 3.26 -23.30
C HIS A 493 -13.97 4.01 -22.58
N LYS A 494 -13.89 5.35 -22.71
CA LYS A 494 -13.03 6.19 -21.88
C LYS A 494 -13.86 7.28 -21.22
N ILE A 495 -14.01 7.18 -19.90
CA ILE A 495 -14.67 8.15 -19.04
C ILE A 495 -13.59 8.85 -18.25
N ILE A 496 -13.36 10.14 -18.51
CA ILE A 496 -12.22 10.88 -18.01
C ILE A 496 -12.70 11.95 -17.03
N ILE A 497 -12.34 11.82 -15.76
CA ILE A 497 -12.60 12.84 -14.75
C ILE A 497 -11.52 13.92 -14.87
N MET A 498 -11.94 15.17 -15.09
CA MET A 498 -11.07 16.32 -15.25
C MET A 498 -11.54 17.44 -14.31
N THR A 499 -10.93 17.51 -13.12
CA THR A 499 -11.23 18.46 -12.06
C THR A 499 -10.04 19.38 -11.81
N ASP A 500 -10.29 20.52 -11.19
CA ASP A 500 -9.27 21.49 -10.80
C ASP A 500 -8.26 20.89 -9.80
N ALA A 501 -7.04 21.44 -9.78
CA ALA A 501 -5.96 21.00 -8.88
C ALA A 501 -6.05 21.67 -7.48
N ASP A 502 -7.25 21.94 -7.01
CA ASP A 502 -7.52 22.55 -5.72
C ASP A 502 -8.29 21.60 -4.78
N VAL A 503 -8.65 22.10 -3.59
CA VAL A 503 -9.37 21.31 -2.57
C VAL A 503 -10.78 20.93 -3.04
N ASP A 504 -11.48 21.84 -3.73
CA ASP A 504 -12.83 21.58 -4.22
C ASP A 504 -12.84 20.57 -5.36
N GLY A 505 -11.91 20.67 -6.31
CA GLY A 505 -11.75 19.69 -7.38
C GLY A 505 -11.36 18.29 -6.86
N SER A 506 -10.52 18.22 -5.84
CA SER A 506 -10.22 16.95 -5.15
C SER A 506 -11.46 16.33 -4.50
N HIS A 507 -12.33 17.16 -3.88
CA HIS A 507 -13.59 16.70 -3.30
C HIS A 507 -14.59 16.23 -4.37
N ILE A 508 -14.75 16.96 -5.50
CA ILE A 508 -15.60 16.57 -6.61
C ILE A 508 -15.14 15.23 -7.20
N ARG A 509 -13.83 15.07 -7.39
CA ARG A 509 -13.23 13.81 -7.84
C ARG A 509 -13.56 12.64 -6.90
N THR A 510 -13.44 12.84 -5.59
CA THR A 510 -13.79 11.82 -4.58
C THR A 510 -15.29 11.47 -4.64
N LEU A 511 -16.18 12.45 -4.78
CA LEU A 511 -17.62 12.22 -4.94
C LEU A 511 -17.95 11.41 -6.21
N LEU A 512 -17.29 11.72 -7.32
CA LEU A 512 -17.44 10.98 -8.59
C LEU A 512 -16.95 9.55 -8.48
N LEU A 513 -15.76 9.36 -7.88
CA LEU A 513 -15.20 8.02 -7.63
C LEU A 513 -16.15 7.19 -6.73
N THR A 514 -16.71 7.81 -5.68
CA THR A 514 -17.72 7.17 -4.83
C THR A 514 -18.96 6.75 -5.62
N LEU A 515 -19.47 7.62 -6.52
CA LEU A 515 -20.60 7.29 -7.38
C LEU A 515 -20.29 6.11 -8.31
N PHE A 516 -19.15 6.13 -8.99
CA PHE A 516 -18.76 5.06 -9.91
C PHE A 516 -18.52 3.74 -9.15
N PHE A 517 -17.86 3.78 -8.03
CA PHE A 517 -17.59 2.60 -7.20
C PHE A 517 -18.89 1.98 -6.66
N ARG A 518 -19.77 2.79 -6.07
CA ARG A 518 -21.01 2.29 -5.42
C ARG A 518 -22.08 1.86 -6.40
N GLN A 519 -22.18 2.51 -7.54
CA GLN A 519 -23.35 2.41 -8.41
C GLN A 519 -23.05 1.91 -9.82
N MET A 520 -21.79 1.92 -10.24
CA MET A 520 -21.35 1.59 -11.60
C MET A 520 -19.99 0.86 -11.59
N GLU A 521 -19.75 0.00 -10.59
CA GLU A 521 -18.50 -0.74 -10.37
C GLU A 521 -17.95 -1.44 -11.64
N PRO A 522 -18.78 -2.06 -12.54
CA PRO A 522 -18.26 -2.69 -13.75
C PRO A 522 -17.50 -1.75 -14.69
N LEU A 523 -17.69 -0.41 -14.60
CA LEU A 523 -16.88 0.56 -15.37
C LEU A 523 -15.43 0.57 -14.92
N ILE A 524 -15.20 0.42 -13.62
CA ILE A 524 -13.85 0.35 -13.03
C ILE A 524 -13.21 -0.99 -13.38
N GLN A 525 -13.96 -2.09 -13.21
CA GLN A 525 -13.49 -3.44 -13.53
C GLN A 525 -13.09 -3.61 -15.00
N LYS A 526 -13.82 -2.98 -15.93
CA LYS A 526 -13.50 -2.96 -17.38
C LYS A 526 -12.38 -1.97 -17.74
N GLY A 527 -11.92 -1.17 -16.78
CA GLY A 527 -10.86 -0.17 -16.99
C GLY A 527 -11.29 1.03 -17.84
N TYR A 528 -12.59 1.40 -17.82
CA TYR A 528 -13.13 2.51 -18.61
C TYR A 528 -13.02 3.87 -17.90
N LEU A 529 -12.66 3.90 -16.62
CA LEU A 529 -12.59 5.12 -15.82
C LEU A 529 -11.15 5.63 -15.71
N TYR A 530 -10.95 6.92 -15.98
CA TYR A 530 -9.65 7.58 -15.98
C TYR A 530 -9.72 8.94 -15.27
N ILE A 531 -8.57 9.39 -14.77
CA ILE A 531 -8.36 10.74 -14.23
C ILE A 531 -7.34 11.46 -15.11
N ALA A 532 -7.70 12.63 -15.63
CA ALA A 532 -6.79 13.48 -16.37
C ALA A 532 -5.71 14.06 -15.45
N GLN A 533 -4.50 14.21 -15.98
CA GLN A 533 -3.33 14.77 -15.29
C GLN A 533 -2.88 16.06 -15.98
N PRO A 534 -3.56 17.19 -15.77
CA PRO A 534 -3.13 18.46 -16.31
C PRO A 534 -1.79 18.90 -15.70
N PRO A 535 -0.96 19.70 -16.41
CA PRO A 535 0.26 20.22 -15.84
C PRO A 535 -0.04 21.22 -14.71
N LEU A 536 0.82 21.21 -13.67
CA LEU A 536 0.70 22.17 -12.56
C LEU A 536 1.36 23.50 -12.84
N PHE A 537 2.36 23.54 -13.75
CA PHE A 537 3.12 24.74 -14.01
C PHE A 537 3.27 25.03 -15.51
N LYS A 538 3.20 26.31 -15.86
CA LYS A 538 3.65 26.87 -17.13
C LYS A 538 4.93 27.67 -16.85
N VAL A 539 5.99 27.31 -17.53
CA VAL A 539 7.30 27.99 -17.44
C VAL A 539 7.59 28.71 -18.77
N LYS A 540 7.79 30.02 -18.67
CA LYS A 540 8.06 30.86 -19.83
C LYS A 540 9.46 31.47 -19.75
N LYS A 541 10.25 31.29 -20.82
CA LYS A 541 11.57 31.89 -21.00
C LYS A 541 11.59 32.68 -22.29
N GLY A 542 11.46 34.00 -22.19
CA GLY A 542 11.37 34.86 -23.39
C GLY A 542 10.15 34.53 -24.24
N LYS A 543 10.36 33.96 -25.45
CA LYS A 543 9.28 33.50 -26.35
C LYS A 543 8.97 32.02 -26.25
N SER A 544 9.78 31.23 -25.55
CA SER A 544 9.57 29.80 -25.38
C SER A 544 8.68 29.54 -24.15
N GLU A 545 7.69 28.67 -24.32
CA GLU A 545 6.78 28.22 -23.27
C GLU A 545 6.90 26.70 -23.14
N SER A 546 6.87 26.18 -21.91
CA SER A 546 6.87 24.77 -21.63
C SER A 546 5.93 24.48 -20.47
N TYR A 547 5.30 23.29 -20.48
CA TYR A 547 4.41 22.85 -19.45
C TYR A 547 5.08 21.80 -18.59
N VAL A 548 4.98 21.94 -17.28
CA VAL A 548 5.63 21.08 -16.30
C VAL A 548 4.57 20.43 -15.42
N LYS A 549 4.67 19.12 -15.34
CA LYS A 549 3.63 18.27 -14.76
C LYS A 549 3.52 18.41 -13.23
N ASP A 550 4.65 18.46 -12.55
CA ASP A 550 4.74 18.40 -11.09
C ASP A 550 5.94 19.20 -10.54
N GLU A 551 6.08 19.23 -9.23
CA GLU A 551 7.18 19.91 -8.52
C GLU A 551 8.56 19.29 -8.87
N LYS A 552 8.62 17.98 -9.17
CA LYS A 552 9.89 17.31 -9.56
C LYS A 552 10.36 17.81 -10.93
N GLY A 553 9.44 17.88 -11.88
CA GLY A 553 9.73 18.43 -13.21
C GLY A 553 10.15 19.90 -13.14
N LEU A 554 9.49 20.70 -12.27
CA LEU A 554 9.90 22.09 -12.06
C LEU A 554 11.31 22.17 -11.46
N SER A 555 11.62 21.34 -10.47
CA SER A 555 12.97 21.27 -9.90
C SER A 555 14.03 20.95 -10.95
N GLN A 556 13.76 20.03 -11.87
CA GLN A 556 14.68 19.69 -12.95
C GLN A 556 14.92 20.87 -13.91
N VAL A 557 13.86 21.59 -14.31
CA VAL A 557 13.99 22.81 -15.13
C VAL A 557 14.81 23.87 -14.40
N LEU A 558 14.60 24.04 -13.09
CA LEU A 558 15.36 25.01 -12.29
C LEU A 558 16.84 24.63 -12.15
N VAL A 559 17.16 23.34 -12.03
CA VAL A 559 18.56 22.86 -12.01
C VAL A 559 19.24 23.15 -13.35
N GLU A 560 18.62 22.76 -14.47
CA GLU A 560 19.18 23.02 -15.81
C GLU A 560 19.43 24.49 -16.06
N GLN A 561 18.52 25.37 -15.63
CA GLN A 561 18.70 26.83 -15.76
C GLN A 561 19.72 27.41 -14.77
N GLY A 562 19.68 26.90 -13.51
CA GLY A 562 20.52 27.40 -12.41
C GLY A 562 21.97 27.00 -12.54
N THR A 563 22.29 25.97 -13.31
CA THR A 563 23.65 25.52 -13.59
C THR A 563 24.18 26.07 -14.91
N ASP A 564 23.32 26.68 -15.78
CA ASP A 564 23.75 27.25 -17.04
C ASP A 564 24.74 28.42 -16.80
N LYS A 565 25.94 28.32 -17.35
CA LYS A 565 27.04 29.34 -17.26
C LYS A 565 27.47 29.65 -15.81
N GLN A 566 27.28 28.70 -14.90
CA GLN A 566 27.81 28.79 -13.54
C GLN A 566 28.96 27.82 -13.32
N GLU A 567 29.85 28.21 -12.44
CA GLU A 567 30.95 27.36 -11.94
C GLU A 567 30.91 27.30 -10.41
N VAL A 568 31.15 26.13 -9.85
CA VAL A 568 31.29 25.94 -8.41
C VAL A 568 32.73 25.52 -8.13
N LEU A 569 33.45 26.32 -7.37
CA LEU A 569 34.77 25.96 -6.85
C LEU A 569 34.62 25.30 -5.49
N ILE A 570 35.29 24.18 -5.31
CA ILE A 570 35.28 23.43 -4.06
C ILE A 570 36.47 23.91 -3.22
N GLU A 571 36.32 24.06 -1.89
CA GLU A 571 37.36 24.58 -0.97
C GLU A 571 37.95 25.96 -1.43
N ASN A 572 37.16 26.77 -2.09
CA ASN A 572 37.56 28.08 -2.67
C ASN A 572 38.69 28.07 -3.71
N LYS A 573 39.44 27.00 -3.88
CA LYS A 573 40.60 26.85 -4.80
C LYS A 573 40.72 25.47 -5.41
N GLY A 574 39.77 24.57 -5.14
CA GLY A 574 39.74 23.20 -5.64
C GLY A 574 39.21 23.08 -7.08
N PRO A 575 38.89 21.88 -7.52
CA PRO A 575 38.41 21.65 -8.87
C PRO A 575 37.12 22.41 -9.14
N ALA A 576 37.03 23.05 -10.33
CA ALA A 576 35.85 23.75 -10.78
C ALA A 576 34.83 22.74 -11.36
N LEU A 577 33.59 22.76 -10.86
CA LEU A 577 32.47 22.07 -11.46
C LEU A 577 31.69 23.01 -12.37
N SER A 578 31.48 22.60 -13.61
CA SER A 578 30.70 23.38 -14.59
C SER A 578 30.01 22.47 -15.60
N GLY A 579 28.98 22.97 -16.30
CA GLY A 579 28.24 22.22 -17.31
C GLY A 579 27.67 20.92 -16.78
N LYS A 580 27.89 19.82 -17.49
CA LYS A 580 27.32 18.51 -17.13
C LYS A 580 27.75 18.01 -15.75
N SER A 581 29.03 18.21 -15.36
CA SER A 581 29.53 17.78 -14.04
C SER A 581 28.83 18.50 -12.89
N LEU A 582 28.50 19.78 -13.06
CA LEU A 582 27.72 20.54 -12.07
C LEU A 582 26.26 20.05 -12.00
N VAL A 583 25.62 19.80 -13.15
CA VAL A 583 24.26 19.26 -13.22
C VAL A 583 24.19 17.89 -12.52
N ASP A 584 25.15 17.00 -12.81
CA ASP A 584 25.21 15.67 -12.20
C ASP A 584 25.40 15.76 -10.68
N PHE A 585 26.28 16.63 -10.21
CA PHE A 585 26.51 16.87 -8.78
C PHE A 585 25.25 17.39 -8.08
N VAL A 586 24.58 18.39 -8.65
CA VAL A 586 23.33 18.94 -8.10
C VAL A 586 22.20 17.91 -8.09
N ASN A 587 22.09 17.08 -9.13
CA ASN A 587 21.12 15.98 -9.16
C ASN A 587 21.39 14.92 -8.08
N HIS A 588 22.66 14.59 -7.80
CA HIS A 588 23.02 13.72 -6.69
C HIS A 588 22.65 14.36 -5.34
N LEU A 589 22.89 15.67 -5.17
CA LEU A 589 22.49 16.39 -3.94
C LEU A 589 20.97 16.37 -3.75
N ILE A 590 20.18 16.55 -4.82
CA ILE A 590 18.71 16.48 -4.74
C ILE A 590 18.26 15.09 -4.33
N ARG A 591 18.76 14.03 -4.97
CA ARG A 591 18.42 12.63 -4.64
C ARG A 591 18.78 12.30 -3.20
N PHE A 592 19.95 12.72 -2.76
CA PHE A 592 20.39 12.51 -1.38
C PHE A 592 19.49 13.26 -0.39
N ARG A 593 19.21 14.56 -0.61
CA ARG A 593 18.31 15.35 0.22
C ARG A 593 16.90 14.76 0.29
N ASP A 594 16.33 14.36 -0.85
CA ASP A 594 14.98 13.80 -0.92
C ASP A 594 14.92 12.45 -0.20
N TYR A 595 16.00 11.65 -0.28
CA TYR A 595 16.12 10.41 0.46
C TYR A 595 16.24 10.66 1.97
N CYS A 596 17.11 11.59 2.41
CA CYS A 596 17.19 12.02 3.81
C CYS A 596 15.82 12.48 4.33
N SER A 597 15.09 13.26 3.54
CA SER A 597 13.73 13.73 3.91
C SER A 597 12.74 12.58 4.04
N THR A 598 12.87 11.52 3.25
CA THR A 598 12.05 10.30 3.35
C THR A 598 12.39 9.51 4.61
N VAL A 599 13.69 9.30 4.88
CA VAL A 599 14.16 8.60 6.08
C VAL A 599 13.81 9.39 7.36
N ALA A 600 13.85 10.71 7.31
CA ALA A 600 13.49 11.56 8.45
C ALA A 600 12.01 11.42 8.89
N LYS A 601 11.11 10.97 8.00
CA LYS A 601 9.73 10.63 8.38
C LYS A 601 9.64 9.48 9.39
N ASN A 602 10.67 8.63 9.47
CA ASN A 602 10.79 7.56 10.45
C ASN A 602 11.29 8.05 11.81
N ASN A 603 11.12 9.31 12.10
CA ASN A 603 11.55 9.95 13.36
C ASN A 603 13.08 9.95 13.56
N ILE A 604 13.85 9.89 12.45
CA ILE A 604 15.33 9.98 12.44
C ILE A 604 15.71 11.40 12.02
N PRO A 605 16.38 12.19 12.87
CA PRO A 605 16.81 13.54 12.51
C PRO A 605 17.67 13.60 11.25
N ALA A 606 17.39 14.55 10.34
CA ALA A 606 18.17 14.71 9.11
C ALA A 606 19.64 15.07 9.41
N GLU A 607 19.88 15.81 10.48
CA GLU A 607 21.21 16.15 10.98
C GLU A 607 21.99 14.89 11.39
N LEU A 608 21.31 13.92 12.01
CA LEU A 608 21.92 12.63 12.34
C LEU A 608 22.31 11.88 11.07
N LEU A 609 21.44 11.84 10.06
CA LEU A 609 21.77 11.18 8.78
C LEU A 609 22.97 11.85 8.09
N ASN A 610 23.03 13.18 8.07
CA ASN A 610 24.18 13.92 7.56
C ASN A 610 25.46 13.66 8.34
N ALA A 611 25.39 13.51 9.66
CA ALA A 611 26.54 13.16 10.48
C ALA A 611 27.03 11.73 10.19
N LEU A 612 26.11 10.78 10.05
CA LEU A 612 26.45 9.37 9.77
C LEU A 612 27.18 9.18 8.44
N VAL A 613 26.80 9.91 7.37
CA VAL A 613 27.45 9.78 6.06
C VAL A 613 28.86 10.34 6.01
N ASN A 614 29.21 11.26 6.94
CA ASN A 614 30.55 11.83 7.07
C ASN A 614 31.48 10.94 7.88
N MET A 615 31.00 9.79 8.35
CA MET A 615 31.78 8.85 9.18
C MET A 615 32.03 7.56 8.41
N GLU A 616 33.24 7.01 8.55
CA GLU A 616 33.54 5.64 8.10
C GLU A 616 33.01 4.67 9.16
N LEU A 617 31.77 4.18 8.98
CA LEU A 617 31.13 3.28 9.93
C LEU A 617 31.22 1.83 9.48
N SER A 618 31.50 0.94 10.42
CA SER A 618 31.56 -0.49 10.19
C SER A 618 30.86 -1.26 11.32
N GLN A 619 30.41 -2.49 11.01
CA GLN A 619 29.86 -3.39 12.04
C GLN A 619 30.89 -3.70 13.15
N GLY A 620 32.18 -3.54 12.87
CA GLY A 620 33.27 -3.74 13.81
C GLY A 620 33.35 -2.70 14.93
N ASP A 621 32.68 -1.54 14.75
CA ASP A 621 32.69 -0.46 15.76
C ASP A 621 31.81 -0.80 16.98
N PHE A 622 30.95 -1.81 16.87
CA PHE A 622 30.06 -2.29 17.93
C PHE A 622 30.63 -3.50 18.71
N THR A 623 31.86 -3.94 18.42
CA THR A 623 32.46 -5.16 19.06
C THR A 623 33.05 -4.91 20.44
N THR A 624 33.53 -3.70 20.71
CA THR A 624 34.12 -3.31 22.01
C THR A 624 33.60 -1.94 22.43
N LEU A 625 33.49 -1.72 23.74
CA LEU A 625 33.04 -0.44 24.28
C LEU A 625 33.94 0.72 23.85
N GLY A 626 35.27 0.51 23.80
CA GLY A 626 36.21 1.54 23.36
C GLY A 626 36.00 1.99 21.92
N LYS A 627 35.72 1.06 20.98
CA LYS A 627 35.41 1.41 19.59
C LYS A 627 34.03 2.14 19.49
N LEU A 628 33.03 1.66 20.22
CA LEU A 628 31.75 2.31 20.30
C LEU A 628 31.83 3.76 20.79
N LEU A 629 32.56 3.98 21.88
CA LEU A 629 32.78 5.31 22.45
C LEU A 629 33.53 6.24 21.49
N SER A 630 34.52 5.74 20.78
CA SER A 630 35.24 6.49 19.74
C SER A 630 34.29 6.89 18.62
N MET A 631 33.42 5.97 18.19
CA MET A 631 32.38 6.24 17.17
C MET A 631 31.38 7.29 17.67
N ILE A 632 30.84 7.15 18.89
CA ILE A 632 29.92 8.13 19.49
C ILE A 632 30.60 9.51 19.58
N SER A 633 31.87 9.58 19.99
CA SER A 633 32.63 10.83 20.05
C SER A 633 32.71 11.52 18.68
N LYS A 634 33.02 10.76 17.63
CA LYS A 634 33.04 11.26 16.24
C LYS A 634 31.65 11.73 15.81
N LEU A 635 30.63 10.94 16.08
CA LEU A 635 29.23 11.30 15.74
C LEU A 635 28.82 12.61 16.42
N MET A 636 29.13 12.75 17.71
CA MET A 636 28.85 13.98 18.45
C MET A 636 29.64 15.17 17.93
N SER A 637 30.91 14.99 17.53
CA SER A 637 31.72 16.07 16.94
C SER A 637 31.13 16.56 15.62
N HIS A 638 30.52 15.69 14.81
CA HIS A 638 29.85 16.08 13.58
C HIS A 638 28.49 16.75 13.85
N LEU A 639 27.70 16.24 14.79
CA LEU A 639 26.45 16.85 15.20
C LEU A 639 26.63 18.24 15.82
N LEU A 640 27.76 18.44 16.50
CA LEU A 640 28.10 19.72 17.18
C LEU A 640 28.89 20.68 16.28
N ALA A 641 29.35 20.25 15.09
CA ALA A 641 30.14 21.09 14.19
C ALA A 641 29.40 22.30 13.65
N ASP A 642 28.06 22.20 13.52
CA ASP A 642 27.20 23.27 13.00
C ASP A 642 26.80 24.30 14.07
N ILE A 643 27.25 24.15 15.31
CA ILE A 643 26.96 25.08 16.40
C ILE A 643 28.11 26.08 16.55
N ASP A 644 27.76 27.36 16.66
CA ASP A 644 28.72 28.42 16.96
C ASP A 644 29.36 28.19 18.35
N LYS A 645 30.55 27.57 18.32
CA LYS A 645 31.28 27.10 19.51
C LYS A 645 31.57 28.19 20.52
N GLU A 646 31.67 29.46 20.09
CA GLU A 646 31.91 30.59 20.93
C GLU A 646 30.71 31.01 21.76
N LYS A 647 29.53 30.79 21.24
CA LYS A 647 28.24 31.24 21.83
C LYS A 647 27.75 30.33 22.97
N PHE A 648 28.14 29.07 22.99
CA PHE A 648 27.62 28.04 23.92
C PHE A 648 28.67 27.47 24.90
N GLY A 649 29.91 27.91 24.86
CA GLY A 649 30.94 27.51 25.83
C GLY A 649 31.38 26.05 25.75
N ILE A 650 31.07 25.33 24.67
CA ILE A 650 31.44 23.93 24.48
C ILE A 650 32.86 23.86 23.93
N LYS A 651 33.81 23.54 24.77
CA LYS A 651 35.25 23.39 24.33
C LYS A 651 35.62 22.01 23.84
N GLU A 652 34.91 20.93 24.19
CA GLU A 652 35.26 19.55 23.81
C GLU A 652 34.06 18.60 23.87
N GLY A 653 33.90 17.75 22.85
CA GLY A 653 32.90 16.71 22.59
C GLY A 653 31.98 16.23 23.75
N LEU A 654 32.01 14.99 24.08
CA LEU A 654 31.13 14.29 25.03
C LEU A 654 31.02 14.83 26.48
N LYS A 655 31.82 15.81 26.91
CA LYS A 655 31.82 16.32 28.30
C LYS A 655 30.50 16.87 28.81
N ASN A 656 29.57 17.11 27.92
CA ASN A 656 28.29 17.75 28.25
C ASN A 656 27.02 16.94 27.92
N ILE A 657 27.16 15.63 27.61
CA ILE A 657 26.03 14.76 27.30
C ILE A 657 25.93 13.65 28.35
N PRO A 658 24.74 13.45 28.97
CA PRO A 658 24.60 12.33 29.90
C PRO A 658 24.66 11.00 29.14
N LEU A 659 25.60 10.14 29.51
CA LEU A 659 25.72 8.78 29.04
C LEU A 659 25.16 7.84 30.10
N VAL A 660 24.19 7.01 29.74
CA VAL A 660 23.58 6.04 30.64
C VAL A 660 23.90 4.64 30.12
N LEU A 661 24.56 3.84 30.94
CA LEU A 661 24.86 2.42 30.68
C LEU A 661 23.79 1.56 31.36
N HIS A 662 23.05 0.75 30.57
CA HIS A 662 22.14 -0.24 31.08
C HIS A 662 22.76 -1.62 30.87
N ASN A 663 23.12 -2.27 31.96
CA ASN A 663 23.30 -3.71 32.24
C ASN A 663 24.47 -3.93 33.22
N GLY A 664 24.30 -4.76 34.21
CA GLY A 664 25.21 -5.06 35.29
C GLY A 664 26.56 -5.72 34.90
N GLN A 665 27.18 -5.30 33.82
CA GLN A 665 28.46 -5.79 33.37
C GLN A 665 29.60 -4.97 34.03
N GLU A 666 30.56 -5.65 34.62
CA GLU A 666 31.78 -5.01 35.10
C GLU A 666 32.64 -4.53 33.91
N LEU A 667 32.95 -3.25 33.88
CA LEU A 667 33.80 -2.66 32.86
C LEU A 667 35.26 -3.16 33.02
N SER A 668 35.87 -3.51 31.88
CA SER A 668 37.28 -3.83 31.81
C SER A 668 38.15 -2.59 32.06
N ALA A 669 39.43 -2.78 32.43
CA ALA A 669 40.38 -1.67 32.65
C ALA A 669 40.52 -0.78 31.38
N ASP A 670 40.48 -1.36 30.21
CA ASP A 670 40.59 -0.66 28.92
C ASP A 670 39.32 0.18 28.63
N GLU A 671 38.15 -0.32 29.00
CA GLU A 671 36.89 0.39 28.89
C GLU A 671 36.82 1.57 29.86
N LEU A 672 37.29 1.39 31.11
CA LEU A 672 37.41 2.46 32.09
C LEU A 672 38.40 3.55 31.63
N ASN A 673 39.48 3.18 30.96
CA ASN A 673 40.42 4.14 30.39
C ASN A 673 39.80 4.90 29.21
N ALA A 674 39.03 4.24 28.34
CA ALA A 674 38.32 4.90 27.26
C ALA A 674 37.32 5.97 27.75
N PHE A 675 36.61 5.70 28.87
CA PHE A 675 35.75 6.71 29.50
C PHE A 675 36.57 7.90 30.05
N LYS A 676 37.73 7.63 30.67
CA LYS A 676 38.60 8.70 31.16
C LYS A 676 39.19 9.55 30.04
N GLU A 677 39.55 8.95 28.90
CA GLU A 677 40.03 9.68 27.72
C GLU A 677 38.96 10.58 27.13
N LEU A 678 37.70 10.17 27.22
CA LEU A 678 36.53 10.97 26.82
C LEU A 678 36.15 12.03 27.87
N GLY A 679 36.90 12.11 29.02
CA GLY A 679 36.65 13.05 30.09
C GLY A 679 35.37 12.76 30.88
N VAL A 680 34.92 11.52 30.92
CA VAL A 680 33.76 11.07 31.68
C VAL A 680 34.21 10.41 32.97
N GLU A 681 33.80 10.96 34.14
CA GLU A 681 34.07 10.34 35.44
C GLU A 681 32.92 9.38 35.81
N LEU A 682 33.29 8.12 36.16
CA LEU A 682 32.35 7.09 36.60
C LEU A 682 32.28 7.09 38.13
N GLU A 683 31.06 7.21 38.70
CA GLU A 683 30.89 7.06 40.16
C GLU A 683 30.99 5.60 40.60
N PRO A 684 31.78 5.30 41.69
CA PRO A 684 32.06 3.92 42.12
C PRO A 684 30.93 3.19 42.83
N SER A 685 29.78 3.81 43.09
CA SER A 685 28.76 3.36 44.06
C SER A 685 27.62 2.51 43.54
N LEU A 686 27.58 2.17 42.26
CA LEU A 686 26.45 1.43 41.66
C LEU A 686 26.90 0.10 41.05
N LYS A 687 26.90 -0.96 41.83
CA LYS A 687 27.20 -2.33 41.38
C LYS A 687 26.13 -2.95 40.46
N GLU A 688 25.00 -2.30 40.25
CA GLU A 688 23.87 -2.84 39.47
C GLU A 688 23.37 -1.94 38.33
N LYS A 689 23.81 -0.66 38.28
CA LYS A 689 23.46 0.24 37.18
C LYS A 689 24.54 1.31 37.10
N VAL A 690 25.34 1.33 36.06
CA VAL A 690 26.33 2.40 35.87
C VAL A 690 25.61 3.57 35.17
N TYR A 691 25.36 4.62 35.93
CA TYR A 691 24.95 5.92 35.38
C TYR A 691 26.20 6.78 35.23
N VAL A 692 26.49 7.24 34.05
CA VAL A 692 27.50 8.25 33.81
C VAL A 692 26.80 9.59 33.97
N SER A 693 26.81 10.16 35.19
CA SER A 693 26.29 11.50 35.39
C SER A 693 27.44 12.48 35.52
N LYS A 694 27.25 13.66 35.02
CA LYS A 694 28.12 14.79 35.26
C LYS A 694 27.99 15.29 36.68
N THR A 695 29.14 15.62 37.26
CA THR A 695 29.24 16.43 38.49
C THR A 695 28.43 17.70 38.37
N ASP A 696 27.65 17.95 39.41
CA ASP A 696 26.83 19.09 39.69
C ASP A 696 27.43 20.44 39.26
N HIS A 697 26.89 21.06 38.27
CA HIS A 697 26.70 22.49 38.17
C HIS A 697 25.68 22.78 37.06
N GLY A 698 24.47 23.12 37.50
CA GLY A 698 23.50 23.86 36.72
C GLY A 698 22.91 23.14 35.50
N HIS A 699 21.64 22.94 35.49
CA HIS A 699 20.84 22.50 34.36
C HIS A 699 20.99 23.45 33.14
N ASP A 700 22.08 23.45 32.46
CA ASP A 700 22.16 24.08 31.15
C ASP A 700 21.89 22.98 30.11
N LYS A 701 20.63 22.92 29.67
CA LYS A 701 20.21 22.12 28.52
C LYS A 701 20.97 22.61 27.30
N ILE A 702 21.73 21.72 26.68
CA ILE A 702 22.51 22.04 25.49
C ILE A 702 21.55 21.97 24.28
N GLU A 703 21.30 23.12 23.67
CA GLU A 703 20.70 23.15 22.34
C GLU A 703 21.77 22.81 21.31
N ILE A 704 21.72 21.62 20.75
CA ILE A 704 22.73 21.08 19.81
C ILE A 704 22.54 21.63 18.40
N SER A 705 21.32 21.98 18.05
CA SER A 705 20.91 22.71 16.84
C SER A 705 19.61 23.45 17.18
N PRO A 706 19.24 24.50 16.46
CA PRO A 706 17.93 25.10 16.61
C PRO A 706 16.77 24.11 16.52
N SER A 707 17.02 22.93 15.92
CA SER A 707 16.02 21.89 15.69
C SER A 707 16.07 20.72 16.71
N ILE A 708 17.22 20.42 17.32
CA ILE A 708 17.39 19.32 18.28
C ILE A 708 17.65 19.86 19.68
N LYS A 709 16.88 19.37 20.66
CA LYS A 709 16.98 19.71 22.08
C LYS A 709 17.04 18.47 22.94
N ASP A 710 17.63 18.60 24.14
CA ASP A 710 17.68 17.54 25.17
C ASP A 710 18.22 16.20 24.64
N LEU A 711 19.35 16.22 23.94
CA LEU A 711 19.97 15.02 23.38
C LEU A 711 20.61 14.18 24.49
N GLU A 712 20.23 12.90 24.56
CA GLU A 712 20.79 11.90 25.46
C GLU A 712 21.34 10.70 24.65
N VAL A 713 22.42 10.11 25.15
CA VAL A 713 23.00 8.87 24.59
C VAL A 713 22.86 7.78 25.64
N VAL A 714 22.16 6.68 25.29
CA VAL A 714 22.00 5.50 26.15
C VAL A 714 22.76 4.35 25.52
N ILE A 715 23.77 3.81 26.21
CA ILE A 715 24.56 2.67 25.75
C ILE A 715 24.06 1.39 26.42
N ASP A 716 23.95 0.31 25.67
CA ASP A 716 23.50 -0.99 26.11
C ASP A 716 24.33 -2.11 25.45
N TYR A 717 24.30 -3.31 26.02
CA TYR A 717 24.98 -4.48 25.50
C TYR A 717 24.03 -5.61 25.22
N ASP A 718 24.08 -6.14 24.02
CA ASP A 718 23.24 -7.25 23.57
C ASP A 718 23.95 -8.58 23.88
N LEU A 719 23.42 -9.28 24.89
CA LEU A 719 24.01 -10.56 25.38
C LEU A 719 23.86 -11.70 24.36
N GLU A 720 22.85 -11.67 23.50
CA GLU A 720 22.65 -12.73 22.49
C GLU A 720 23.60 -12.57 21.31
N LYS A 721 23.93 -11.34 20.97
CA LYS A 721 24.79 -11.00 19.81
C LYS A 721 26.21 -10.66 20.19
N GLU A 722 26.51 -10.60 21.49
CA GLU A 722 27.83 -10.21 22.05
C GLU A 722 28.33 -8.88 21.46
N ARG A 723 27.45 -7.88 21.33
CA ARG A 723 27.75 -6.57 20.72
C ARG A 723 27.14 -5.42 21.49
N TYR A 724 27.83 -4.30 21.47
CA TYR A 724 27.31 -3.04 22.02
C TYR A 724 26.32 -2.39 21.05
N LYS A 725 25.39 -1.61 21.60
CA LYS A 725 24.43 -0.77 20.90
C LYS A 725 24.25 0.52 21.69
N PHE A 726 23.74 1.57 21.04
CA PHE A 726 23.33 2.77 21.76
C PHE A 726 22.05 3.35 21.15
N ALA A 727 21.35 4.14 21.93
CA ALA A 727 20.20 4.91 21.49
C ALA A 727 20.48 6.41 21.66
N LEU A 728 20.06 7.19 20.67
CA LEU A 728 20.03 8.63 20.72
C LEU A 728 18.60 9.06 20.95
N THR A 729 18.33 9.78 22.04
CA THR A 729 17.03 10.33 22.36
C THR A 729 17.09 11.84 22.45
N GLY A 730 16.02 12.52 22.08
CA GLY A 730 15.97 13.98 22.12
C GLY A 730 14.66 14.50 21.55
N HIS A 731 14.57 15.84 21.46
CA HIS A 731 13.41 16.52 20.90
C HIS A 731 13.75 17.28 19.62
N GLN A 732 12.97 17.12 18.56
CA GLN A 732 13.10 17.87 17.32
C GLN A 732 11.74 18.45 16.89
N GLN A 733 11.67 19.76 16.69
CA GLN A 733 10.44 20.47 16.24
C GLN A 733 9.19 20.09 17.04
N GLY A 734 9.33 19.90 18.37
CA GLY A 734 8.24 19.54 19.27
C GLY A 734 7.83 18.04 19.25
N ARG A 735 8.63 17.16 18.65
CA ARG A 735 8.45 15.70 18.66
C ARG A 735 9.66 15.03 19.31
N ASP A 736 9.39 13.99 20.08
CA ASP A 736 10.44 13.15 20.64
C ASP A 736 10.95 12.19 19.58
N PHE A 737 12.25 11.93 19.54
CA PHE A 737 12.83 10.88 18.74
C PHE A 737 13.66 9.93 19.64
N ASN A 738 13.72 8.67 19.21
CA ASN A 738 14.54 7.64 19.83
C ASN A 738 15.11 6.75 18.72
N VAL A 739 16.39 6.95 18.38
CA VAL A 739 17.07 6.21 17.31
C VAL A 739 18.03 5.23 17.93
N LYS A 740 17.76 3.93 17.74
CA LYS A 740 18.66 2.84 18.17
C LYS A 740 19.70 2.59 17.09
N ILE A 741 20.95 2.70 17.44
CA ILE A 741 22.11 2.51 16.54
C ILE A 741 22.88 1.28 17.02
N ASN A 742 22.91 0.27 16.18
CA ASN A 742 23.63 -1.00 16.38
C ASN A 742 24.27 -1.46 15.07
N ALA A 743 24.95 -2.59 15.09
CA ALA A 743 25.59 -3.14 13.89
C ALA A 743 24.59 -3.44 12.76
N GLU A 744 23.37 -3.82 13.11
CA GLU A 744 22.28 -4.11 12.16
C GLU A 744 21.71 -2.84 11.55
N PHE A 745 21.54 -1.78 12.33
CA PHE A 745 21.12 -0.47 11.83
C PHE A 745 22.10 0.05 10.77
N ILE A 746 23.41 -0.03 11.04
CA ILE A 746 24.42 0.39 10.05
C ILE A 746 24.41 -0.53 8.81
N ALA A 747 24.20 -1.83 9.00
CA ALA A 747 24.11 -2.79 7.90
C ALA A 747 22.74 -2.79 7.21
N SER A 748 21.76 -2.08 7.76
CA SER A 748 20.41 -2.04 7.18
C SER A 748 20.44 -1.45 5.77
N PRO A 749 19.61 -1.97 4.85
CA PRO A 749 19.48 -1.44 3.49
C PRO A 749 19.20 0.07 3.46
N LEU A 750 18.50 0.58 4.48
CA LEU A 750 18.19 2.00 4.65
C LEU A 750 19.48 2.84 4.76
N ILE A 751 20.39 2.46 5.63
CA ILE A 751 21.62 3.20 5.87
C ILE A 751 22.64 2.93 4.74
N GLN A 752 22.71 1.70 4.23
CA GLN A 752 23.57 1.38 3.09
C GLN A 752 23.21 2.21 1.86
N LYS A 753 21.92 2.33 1.53
CA LYS A 753 21.46 3.18 0.43
C LYS A 753 21.74 4.66 0.66
N LEU A 754 21.71 5.11 1.90
CA LEU A 754 22.13 6.48 2.24
C LEU A 754 23.62 6.69 1.91
N PHE A 755 24.47 5.74 2.25
CA PHE A 755 25.91 5.77 1.92
C PHE A 755 26.14 5.70 0.41
N ASP A 756 25.44 4.82 -0.31
CA ASP A 756 25.54 4.71 -1.77
C ASP A 756 25.14 6.01 -2.46
N LEU A 757 24.06 6.66 -2.01
CA LEU A 757 23.62 7.95 -2.55
C LEU A 757 24.60 9.10 -2.21
N TYR A 758 25.31 9.01 -1.09
CA TYR A 758 26.30 10.01 -0.71
C TYR A 758 27.65 9.80 -1.38
N GLN A 759 28.03 8.58 -1.72
CA GLN A 759 29.34 8.26 -2.29
C GLN A 759 29.74 9.14 -3.50
N PRO A 760 28.84 9.38 -4.51
CA PRO A 760 29.17 10.29 -5.61
C PRO A 760 29.36 11.76 -5.19
N ILE A 761 28.84 12.13 -4.01
CA ILE A 761 28.90 13.49 -3.45
C ILE A 761 30.15 13.66 -2.57
N ALA A 762 30.57 12.63 -1.85
CA ALA A 762 31.53 12.67 -0.75
C ALA A 762 32.87 13.35 -1.13
N SER A 763 33.40 13.05 -2.32
CA SER A 763 34.64 13.66 -2.80
C SER A 763 34.54 15.16 -3.11
N LEU A 764 33.33 15.64 -3.34
CA LEU A 764 33.00 17.01 -3.74
C LEU A 764 32.31 17.81 -2.62
N ASP A 765 31.85 17.16 -1.54
CA ASP A 765 31.22 17.82 -0.37
C ASP A 765 32.28 18.34 0.60
N LYS A 766 33.00 19.35 0.12
CA LYS A 766 34.05 20.04 0.88
C LYS A 766 33.80 21.54 0.91
N PRO A 767 32.97 22.02 1.83
CA PRO A 767 32.75 23.44 2.02
C PRO A 767 34.02 24.15 2.55
N PRO A 768 34.17 25.48 2.36
CA PRO A 768 33.23 26.35 1.69
C PRO A 768 33.27 26.25 0.17
N PHE A 769 32.11 26.38 -0.47
CA PHE A 769 31.97 26.44 -1.93
C PHE A 769 32.02 27.89 -2.40
N THR A 770 32.55 28.15 -3.60
CA THR A 770 32.43 29.44 -4.25
C THR A 770 31.61 29.28 -5.51
N LEU A 771 30.42 29.86 -5.53
CA LEU A 771 29.57 29.93 -6.72
C LEU A 771 29.99 31.14 -7.55
N VAL A 772 30.45 30.92 -8.79
CA VAL A 772 30.90 31.96 -9.73
C VAL A 772 29.89 32.08 -10.86
N HIS A 773 29.37 33.29 -11.05
CA HIS A 773 28.53 33.65 -12.17
C HIS A 773 29.00 34.94 -12.82
N LYS A 774 29.44 34.86 -14.09
CA LYS A 774 30.09 35.98 -14.83
C LYS A 774 31.29 36.54 -14.08
N ASN A 775 31.22 37.63 -13.37
CA ASN A 775 32.31 38.24 -12.60
C ASN A 775 31.98 38.35 -11.09
N GLU A 776 30.88 37.79 -10.65
CA GLU A 776 30.46 37.76 -9.25
C GLU A 776 30.77 36.42 -8.64
N SER A 777 31.29 36.42 -7.42
CA SER A 777 31.53 35.18 -6.65
C SER A 777 30.87 35.26 -5.28
N ILE A 778 30.17 34.21 -4.92
CA ILE A 778 29.46 34.10 -3.63
C ILE A 778 30.05 32.89 -2.88
N GLN A 779 30.52 33.13 -1.66
CA GLN A 779 30.96 32.06 -0.79
C GLN A 779 29.77 31.39 -0.07
N ILE A 780 29.75 30.07 -0.05
CA ILE A 780 28.65 29.26 0.45
C ILE A 780 29.20 28.19 1.39
N GLU A 781 28.65 28.13 2.60
CA GLU A 781 29.22 27.35 3.72
C GLU A 781 28.74 25.88 3.77
N SER A 782 27.66 25.50 3.04
CA SER A 782 27.14 24.14 3.06
C SER A 782 26.53 23.72 1.73
N LYS A 783 26.42 22.41 1.51
CA LYS A 783 25.79 21.84 0.29
C LYS A 783 24.30 22.19 0.19
N GLU A 784 23.59 22.31 1.31
CA GLU A 784 22.17 22.70 1.35
C GLU A 784 22.01 24.15 0.86
N LYS A 785 22.87 25.07 1.35
CA LYS A 785 22.88 26.46 0.90
C LYS A 785 23.28 26.56 -0.57
N LEU A 786 24.23 25.71 -1.03
CA LEU A 786 24.62 25.67 -2.45
C LEU A 786 23.45 25.24 -3.32
N LEU A 787 22.74 24.17 -2.95
CA LEU A 787 21.57 23.73 -3.67
C LEU A 787 20.50 24.81 -3.74
N SER A 788 20.23 25.49 -2.64
CA SER A 788 19.26 26.59 -2.56
C SER A 788 19.67 27.77 -3.46
N ALA A 789 20.95 28.14 -3.48
CA ALA A 789 21.47 29.23 -4.33
C ALA A 789 21.34 28.89 -5.84
N ILE A 790 21.65 27.65 -6.24
CA ILE A 790 21.50 27.19 -7.62
C ILE A 790 20.02 27.18 -8.03
N MET A 791 19.12 26.70 -7.18
CA MET A 791 17.68 26.69 -7.44
C MET A 791 17.10 28.11 -7.58
N GLU A 792 17.58 29.05 -6.77
CA GLU A 792 17.16 30.45 -6.87
C GLU A 792 17.72 31.13 -8.14
N ALA A 793 18.96 30.84 -8.48
CA ALA A 793 19.55 31.30 -9.75
C ALA A 793 18.77 30.76 -10.97
N GLY A 794 18.28 29.51 -10.86
CA GLY A 794 17.43 28.86 -11.88
C GLY A 794 16.10 29.57 -12.12
N LYS A 795 15.57 30.30 -11.16
CA LYS A 795 14.35 31.11 -11.34
C LYS A 795 14.60 32.40 -12.14
N SER A 796 15.86 32.84 -12.22
CA SER A 796 16.18 34.10 -12.90
C SER A 796 15.82 34.06 -14.37
N GLY A 797 15.06 35.05 -14.84
CA GLY A 797 14.62 35.16 -16.24
C GLY A 797 13.51 34.17 -16.65
N LEU A 798 12.96 33.41 -15.70
CA LEU A 798 11.77 32.59 -15.89
C LEU A 798 10.53 33.28 -15.32
N THR A 799 9.44 33.20 -16.08
CA THR A 799 8.10 33.44 -15.51
C THR A 799 7.44 32.10 -15.26
N ILE A 800 7.20 31.80 -13.99
CA ILE A 800 6.58 30.55 -13.57
C ILE A 800 5.15 30.85 -13.14
N GLN A 801 4.19 30.30 -13.85
CA GLN A 801 2.77 30.35 -13.50
C GLN A 801 2.34 28.98 -12.96
N ARG A 802 1.74 28.97 -11.78
CA ARG A 802 1.10 27.77 -11.24
C ARG A 802 -0.39 27.83 -11.56
N TYR A 803 -0.89 26.82 -12.25
CA TYR A 803 -2.32 26.67 -12.48
C TYR A 803 -3.02 26.18 -11.22
N LYS A 804 -4.08 26.87 -10.79
CA LYS A 804 -4.97 26.46 -9.70
C LYS A 804 -6.19 25.74 -10.21
N GLY A 805 -6.66 26.11 -11.41
CA GLY A 805 -7.83 25.48 -12.02
C GLY A 805 -7.71 25.43 -13.56
N LEU A 806 -8.44 24.50 -14.15
CA LEU A 806 -8.52 24.27 -15.59
C LEU A 806 -9.10 25.46 -16.37
N GLY A 807 -9.92 26.29 -15.69
CA GLY A 807 -10.48 27.51 -16.25
C GLY A 807 -9.45 28.62 -16.47
N GLU A 808 -8.23 28.50 -15.95
CA GLU A 808 -7.11 29.40 -16.19
C GLU A 808 -6.36 29.07 -17.50
N MET A 809 -6.63 27.87 -18.07
CA MET A 809 -6.01 27.43 -19.32
C MET A 809 -6.83 27.85 -20.53
N ASP A 810 -6.13 28.34 -21.55
CA ASP A 810 -6.74 28.58 -22.86
C ASP A 810 -7.13 27.24 -23.54
N PRO A 811 -8.15 27.23 -24.46
CA PRO A 811 -8.56 26.02 -25.15
C PRO A 811 -7.42 25.27 -25.86
N GLY A 812 -6.44 26.01 -26.43
CA GLY A 812 -5.27 25.42 -27.06
C GLY A 812 -4.33 24.76 -26.05
N GLU A 813 -4.04 25.42 -24.92
CA GLU A 813 -3.24 24.89 -23.83
C GLU A 813 -3.85 23.61 -23.24
N LEU A 814 -5.17 23.64 -23.01
CA LEU A 814 -5.90 22.50 -22.48
C LEU A 814 -5.89 21.32 -23.46
N TRP A 815 -5.98 21.59 -24.78
CA TRP A 815 -5.82 20.57 -25.80
C TRP A 815 -4.43 19.93 -25.76
N GLU A 816 -3.38 20.72 -25.94
CA GLU A 816 -1.99 20.25 -26.04
C GLU A 816 -1.52 19.47 -24.81
N THR A 817 -1.99 19.84 -23.62
CA THR A 817 -1.47 19.29 -22.37
C THR A 817 -2.30 18.16 -21.78
N THR A 818 -3.63 18.17 -22.04
CA THR A 818 -4.56 17.34 -21.26
C THR A 818 -5.55 16.55 -22.12
N MET A 819 -5.88 16.99 -23.32
CA MET A 819 -6.93 16.38 -24.12
C MET A 819 -6.42 15.69 -25.38
N ASP A 820 -5.28 16.10 -25.95
CA ASP A 820 -4.69 15.46 -27.12
C ASP A 820 -4.23 14.02 -26.79
N PRO A 821 -4.78 12.98 -27.46
CA PRO A 821 -4.38 11.60 -27.24
C PRO A 821 -2.88 11.31 -27.35
N GLU A 822 -2.14 12.10 -28.17
CA GLU A 822 -0.71 11.91 -28.41
C GLU A 822 0.17 12.44 -27.27
N SER A 823 -0.29 13.45 -26.52
CA SER A 823 0.52 14.15 -25.51
C SER A 823 0.00 14.03 -24.08
N ARG A 824 -1.30 13.79 -23.89
CA ARG A 824 -1.95 13.73 -22.58
C ARG A 824 -1.48 12.55 -21.72
N VAL A 825 -1.57 12.73 -20.41
CA VAL A 825 -1.36 11.65 -19.43
C VAL A 825 -2.66 11.39 -18.69
N LEU A 826 -3.09 10.12 -18.69
CA LEU A 826 -4.28 9.64 -17.99
C LEU A 826 -3.87 8.62 -16.93
N LEU A 827 -4.43 8.73 -15.73
CA LEU A 827 -4.37 7.72 -14.68
C LEU A 827 -5.61 6.83 -14.78
N GLN A 828 -5.42 5.53 -15.05
CA GLN A 828 -6.52 4.57 -15.03
C GLN A 828 -6.92 4.26 -13.59
N VAL A 829 -8.22 4.33 -13.28
CA VAL A 829 -8.76 3.98 -11.97
C VAL A 829 -8.92 2.46 -11.89
N ARG A 830 -8.37 1.86 -10.83
CA ARG A 830 -8.45 0.43 -10.54
C ARG A 830 -9.05 0.21 -9.15
N ALA A 831 -9.65 -0.94 -8.95
CA ALA A 831 -10.23 -1.38 -7.69
C ALA A 831 -9.66 -2.77 -7.36
N ASP A 832 -8.49 -2.82 -6.74
CA ASP A 832 -7.75 -4.06 -6.53
C ASP A 832 -8.14 -4.73 -5.21
N ASP A 833 -8.43 -3.95 -4.17
CA ASP A 833 -8.87 -4.43 -2.86
C ASP A 833 -10.23 -3.83 -2.45
N MET A 834 -11.26 -4.69 -2.42
CA MET A 834 -12.63 -4.27 -2.11
C MET A 834 -12.82 -3.90 -0.63
N VAL A 835 -12.08 -4.53 0.29
CA VAL A 835 -12.20 -4.25 1.74
C VAL A 835 -11.57 -2.91 2.05
N GLU A 836 -10.39 -2.64 1.49
CA GLU A 836 -9.72 -1.35 1.61
C GLU A 836 -10.59 -0.23 1.06
N LEU A 837 -11.15 -0.42 -0.13
CA LEU A 837 -12.01 0.58 -0.76
C LEU A 837 -13.28 0.85 0.06
N GLU A 838 -13.89 -0.19 0.64
CA GLU A 838 -15.01 -0.05 1.56
C GLU A 838 -14.65 0.79 2.78
N ASP A 839 -13.52 0.49 3.44
CA ASP A 839 -13.04 1.27 4.59
C ASP A 839 -12.69 2.71 4.20
N LEU A 840 -12.02 2.90 3.06
CA LEU A 840 -11.64 4.21 2.52
C LEU A 840 -12.86 5.07 2.21
N PHE A 841 -13.84 4.56 1.46
CA PHE A 841 -15.04 5.32 1.13
C PHE A 841 -15.92 5.57 2.35
N SER A 842 -16.06 4.61 3.26
CA SER A 842 -16.76 4.79 4.53
C SER A 842 -16.09 5.84 5.41
N THR A 843 -14.76 5.90 5.44
CA THR A 843 -13.98 6.91 6.16
C THR A 843 -14.15 8.30 5.56
N LEU A 844 -13.89 8.43 4.26
CA LEU A 844 -13.85 9.74 3.61
C LEU A 844 -15.25 10.31 3.37
N MET A 845 -16.24 9.46 3.07
CA MET A 845 -17.55 9.87 2.58
C MET A 845 -18.69 9.52 3.54
N GLY A 846 -18.46 8.69 4.56
CA GLY A 846 -19.44 8.30 5.58
C GLY A 846 -19.86 9.42 6.53
N ASP A 847 -20.76 9.13 7.48
CA ASP A 847 -21.32 10.13 8.40
C ASP A 847 -20.39 10.51 9.55
N ALA A 848 -19.52 9.60 10.00
CA ALA A 848 -18.57 9.84 11.08
C ALA A 848 -17.50 10.87 10.68
N VAL A 849 -17.30 11.87 11.53
CA VAL A 849 -16.34 12.98 11.26
C VAL A 849 -14.95 12.65 11.80
N GLU A 850 -14.87 12.01 12.98
CA GLU A 850 -13.60 11.70 13.64
C GLU A 850 -12.65 10.84 12.80
N PRO A 851 -13.09 9.73 12.15
CA PRO A 851 -12.20 8.94 11.32
C PRO A 851 -11.60 9.69 10.12
N ARG A 852 -12.35 10.69 9.59
CA ARG A 852 -11.84 11.58 8.54
C ARG A 852 -10.78 12.56 9.02
N ARG A 853 -10.85 12.94 10.30
CA ARG A 853 -9.87 13.85 10.90
C ARG A 853 -8.57 13.13 11.26
N GLU A 854 -8.67 11.86 11.59
CA GLU A 854 -7.53 11.00 11.90
C GLU A 854 -6.82 10.50 10.64
N PHE A 855 -7.57 10.30 9.51
CA PHE A 855 -7.02 9.97 8.19
C PHE A 855 -6.21 11.13 7.62
#